data_e1e3e92cbbec6adada4b669fc45d7f7e
#
_entry.id   e1e3e92cbbec6adada4b669fc45d7f7e
#
_cell.length_a   1.000
_cell.length_b   1.000
_cell.length_c   1.000
_cell.angle_alpha   90.00
_cell.angle_beta   90.00
_cell.angle_gamma   90.00
#
_symmetry.space_group_name_H-M   'P 1'
#
loop_
_entity.id
_entity.type
_entity.pdbx_description
1 polymer ?
#
loop_
_entity_poly.entity_id
_entity_poly.type
_entity_poly.pdbx_seq_one_letter_code
_entity_poly.pdbx_strand_id
1 'polypeptide(L)'
;MVTKPMRRSTKTFALTLTMLWTTALAALAQSVRGVVVDAVTLDTLAHATLQYADQPTPFSADAQGRFSLPRREGHVLRVSSVGYRTERVRITSRTSSRDLIIRLTPSDTQLAEVSVKAKRKKGYKRKGNPAVELMRRVIAAKERTNLERHDFYQYDKYQKITMAINNITPEELQGSLFASSPWLLGQVEVSEYNNQFVLPISVDETASTHLYRRHPATTRDLVRGQTTRGISKLIQTGDVFNTMAKDIFCDIDLYDDQVTFLQKRFPSPIGSTAISFYHFYIEDTVAVAGDSCIRLQFMPANNQDFGFRGELYVLNDSSLHVRRCVMQMPHGTGVNFVQSIRFEQEFERLPNGDWALTTDNMVAELQLTSLIQRAMVVRTTRLDNYAFDPIDDRLFRGHTTTVYEPQAKTRDEAFWAENRRAPLTHGEANMEQFIQQMRKTSRFKWVMVGVKAVAENFIETASEGRSKIDIGPINTIISRNFVDGIRLRASARSTAQLSPHWFGEGYYAYGTKSGHHYYDGKLTYSFNKPKYQPNEFPVRTISLESTKDVESPSDRYLEHNKDNIFMSVKPQKAEQMYFFNRQALNFTWETDYGLASSLQLKTEADRPTGTLSFLALDGTPVSRIRTTEITASLDYRPGQSYVNTKQHRIEVNLDAPQFTLRHTMGLQGFLGGQYRYNTTELKAYKRLWLASWGHFDMRLMAGAAWNRAPYFMLCLPAVNTSLFEHQGSFNLMEDMEFINDRYLQFNLAWDLAGKLFNRVPLLRRLKLREYVAFKGLWGHLTSKNNPTLPENRLRTDLWQLPEGSHIMTNEPYLELVVGIHNIFQMFEIDYVRRLTYTAYPGISKGGIRLGFNLVF
;
A
#
# COMPACT_ATOMS: atom_id res chain seq x y z
N MET A 1 75.87 12.64 -27.25
CA MET A 1 76.00 14.06 -27.48
C MET A 1 74.85 14.82 -26.96
N VAL A 2 75.10 15.49 -25.89
CA VAL A 2 74.76 16.80 -25.36
C VAL A 2 73.36 16.90 -24.81
N THR A 3 73.36 16.84 -23.52
CA THR A 3 72.41 17.33 -22.54
C THR A 3 72.20 18.84 -22.66
N LYS A 4 70.92 19.26 -22.48
CA LYS A 4 70.63 20.64 -22.07
C LYS A 4 69.52 20.63 -20.99
N PRO A 5 69.59 21.45 -19.92
CA PRO A 5 68.88 21.22 -18.68
C PRO A 5 67.54 21.94 -18.61
N MET A 6 66.56 21.28 -17.97
CA MET A 6 65.22 21.76 -17.58
C MET A 6 65.39 22.67 -16.34
N ARG A 7 65.48 23.96 -16.53
CA ARG A 7 65.46 24.98 -15.48
C ARG A 7 64.45 26.09 -15.74
N ARG A 8 63.14 25.76 -15.86
CA ARG A 8 62.04 26.78 -15.87
C ARG A 8 60.72 26.34 -15.18
N SER A 9 60.68 25.20 -14.57
CA SER A 9 59.40 24.63 -13.99
C SER A 9 59.16 24.98 -12.52
N THR A 10 60.20 25.28 -11.75
CA THR A 10 60.14 25.50 -10.29
C THR A 10 59.59 26.88 -9.88
N LYS A 11 59.83 27.92 -10.70
CA LYS A 11 59.35 29.25 -10.38
C LYS A 11 57.90 29.49 -10.67
N THR A 12 57.35 28.83 -11.71
CA THR A 12 55.92 28.84 -12.02
C THR A 12 55.07 28.02 -11.01
N PHE A 13 55.59 26.91 -10.53
CA PHE A 13 54.93 26.12 -9.51
C PHE A 13 54.87 26.79 -8.14
N ALA A 14 55.94 27.51 -7.75
CA ALA A 14 55.94 28.29 -6.52
C ALA A 14 54.98 29.52 -6.59
N LEU A 15 54.87 30.17 -7.75
CA LEU A 15 53.94 31.30 -7.93
C LEU A 15 52.47 30.87 -7.97
N THR A 16 52.16 29.70 -8.56
CA THR A 16 50.79 29.16 -8.54
C THR A 16 50.41 28.64 -7.16
N LEU A 17 51.31 28.06 -6.39
CA LEU A 17 51.07 27.62 -5.04
C LEU A 17 50.88 28.80 -4.07
N THR A 18 51.65 29.91 -4.21
CA THR A 18 51.46 31.12 -3.43
C THR A 18 50.17 31.85 -3.82
N MET A 19 49.75 31.86 -5.08
CA MET A 19 48.51 32.44 -5.53
C MET A 19 47.29 31.62 -5.03
N LEU A 20 47.36 30.29 -4.99
CA LEU A 20 46.36 29.42 -4.37
C LEU A 20 46.28 29.64 -2.85
N TRP A 21 47.43 29.84 -2.17
CA TRP A 21 47.41 30.11 -0.72
C TRP A 21 46.86 31.51 -0.40
N THR A 22 47.13 32.50 -1.21
CA THR A 22 46.59 33.87 -0.99
C THR A 22 45.10 33.95 -1.31
N THR A 23 44.60 33.20 -2.30
CA THR A 23 43.16 33.11 -2.59
C THR A 23 42.39 32.32 -1.53
N ALA A 24 42.99 31.23 -1.00
CA ALA A 24 42.42 30.49 0.12
C ALA A 24 42.35 31.28 1.42
N LEU A 25 43.38 32.11 1.71
CA LEU A 25 43.39 33.00 2.86
C LEU A 25 42.40 34.18 2.70
N ALA A 26 42.21 34.71 1.47
CA ALA A 26 41.24 35.73 1.18
C ALA A 26 39.78 35.21 1.30
N ALA A 27 39.50 33.96 0.89
CA ALA A 27 38.22 33.33 1.08
C ALA A 27 37.90 33.06 2.56
N LEU A 28 38.87 32.76 3.38
CA LEU A 28 38.72 32.61 4.84
C LEU A 28 38.44 33.93 5.57
N ALA A 29 38.90 35.07 5.04
CA ALA A 29 38.64 36.41 5.59
C ALA A 29 37.23 36.93 5.29
N GLN A 30 36.51 36.32 4.34
CA GLN A 30 35.16 36.70 3.94
C GLN A 30 34.07 35.81 4.55
N SER A 31 34.36 34.92 5.48
CA SER A 31 33.38 34.08 6.14
C SER A 31 33.13 34.48 7.59
N VAL A 32 31.87 34.34 8.03
CA VAL A 32 31.47 34.39 9.43
C VAL A 32 31.29 32.97 9.94
N ARG A 33 31.98 32.68 11.04
CA ARG A 33 31.92 31.35 11.70
C ARG A 33 31.42 31.52 13.11
N GLY A 34 30.70 30.50 13.59
CA GLY A 34 30.17 30.56 14.94
C GLY A 34 29.50 29.25 15.34
N VAL A 35 28.79 29.31 16.45
CA VAL A 35 28.02 28.23 17.01
C VAL A 35 26.64 28.72 17.41
N VAL A 36 25.62 27.90 17.20
CA VAL A 36 24.26 28.14 17.67
C VAL A 36 24.04 27.32 18.94
N VAL A 37 23.58 27.98 20.00
CA VAL A 37 23.39 27.35 21.32
C VAL A 37 22.03 27.70 21.89
N ASP A 38 21.55 26.85 22.79
CA ASP A 38 20.40 27.14 23.65
C ASP A 38 20.73 28.31 24.60
N ALA A 39 19.83 29.27 24.72
CA ALA A 39 20.04 30.44 25.57
C ALA A 39 20.05 30.14 27.08
N VAL A 40 19.45 29.01 27.51
CA VAL A 40 19.28 28.60 28.91
C VAL A 40 20.32 27.53 29.30
N THR A 41 20.44 26.46 28.52
CA THR A 41 21.32 25.32 28.84
C THR A 41 22.74 25.48 28.30
N LEU A 42 22.93 26.39 27.33
CA LEU A 42 24.17 26.61 26.57
C LEU A 42 24.62 25.37 25.75
N ASP A 43 23.76 24.37 25.61
CA ASP A 43 24.02 23.23 24.74
C ASP A 43 24.01 23.65 23.26
N THR A 44 24.86 23.04 22.46
CA THR A 44 24.91 23.33 21.03
C THR A 44 23.71 22.79 20.29
N LEU A 45 23.14 23.58 19.39
CA LEU A 45 21.96 23.25 18.59
C LEU A 45 22.40 22.73 17.23
N ALA A 46 22.43 21.41 17.08
CA ALA A 46 22.76 20.75 15.84
C ALA A 46 21.73 21.13 14.75
N HIS A 47 22.24 21.30 13.52
CA HIS A 47 21.42 21.55 12.33
C HIS A 47 20.52 22.78 12.40
N ALA A 48 20.83 23.78 13.24
CA ALA A 48 20.13 25.05 13.23
C ALA A 48 20.23 25.69 11.84
N THR A 49 19.14 26.31 11.40
CA THR A 49 19.05 26.96 10.09
C THR A 49 19.44 28.42 10.17
N LEU A 50 20.30 28.84 9.25
CA LEU A 50 20.77 30.25 9.15
C LEU A 50 20.46 30.74 7.74
N GLN A 51 19.74 31.85 7.61
CA GLN A 51 19.34 32.44 6.33
C GLN A 51 19.48 33.95 6.34
N TYR A 52 20.12 34.51 5.33
CA TYR A 52 20.06 35.94 5.11
C TYR A 52 18.65 36.35 4.66
N ALA A 53 18.09 37.39 5.27
CA ALA A 53 16.70 37.80 5.06
C ALA A 53 16.37 38.18 3.59
N ASP A 54 17.38 38.52 2.82
CA ASP A 54 17.34 38.95 1.42
C ASP A 54 17.76 37.86 0.44
N GLN A 55 18.04 36.63 0.93
CA GLN A 55 18.44 35.52 0.09
C GLN A 55 17.59 34.29 0.30
N PRO A 56 17.22 33.61 -0.78
CA PRO A 56 16.41 32.38 -0.68
C PRO A 56 17.21 31.18 -0.18
N THR A 57 18.56 31.19 -0.26
CA THR A 57 19.39 30.01 0.07
C THR A 57 19.75 30.02 1.57
N PRO A 58 19.23 29.04 2.36
CA PRO A 58 19.62 28.91 3.74
C PRO A 58 20.93 28.11 3.89
N PHE A 59 21.56 28.23 5.06
CA PHE A 59 22.72 27.48 5.52
C PHE A 59 22.30 26.65 6.74
N SER A 60 22.96 25.52 6.99
CA SER A 60 22.73 24.70 8.18
C SER A 60 23.97 24.62 9.05
N ALA A 61 23.80 24.64 10.37
CA ALA A 61 24.85 24.28 11.31
C ALA A 61 25.15 22.77 11.24
N ASP A 62 26.36 22.39 11.59
CA ASP A 62 26.78 20.97 11.67
C ASP A 62 26.18 20.26 12.90
N ALA A 63 26.55 18.97 13.09
CA ALA A 63 26.08 18.16 14.21
C ALA A 63 26.54 18.68 15.59
N GLN A 64 27.53 19.56 15.61
CA GLN A 64 28.03 20.25 16.81
C GLN A 64 27.50 21.69 16.93
N GLY A 65 26.50 22.07 16.12
CA GLY A 65 25.92 23.40 16.10
C GLY A 65 26.80 24.48 15.48
N ARG A 66 27.91 24.15 14.84
CA ARG A 66 28.85 25.09 14.25
C ARG A 66 28.43 25.44 12.82
N PHE A 67 28.63 26.69 12.44
CA PHE A 67 28.33 27.15 11.08
C PHE A 67 29.45 27.96 10.47
N SER A 68 29.50 28.00 9.16
CA SER A 68 30.37 28.87 8.37
C SER A 68 29.59 29.40 7.15
N LEU A 69 29.46 30.70 7.02
CA LEU A 69 28.67 31.30 5.95
C LEU A 69 29.40 32.55 5.39
N PRO A 70 29.18 32.92 4.12
CA PRO A 70 29.75 34.12 3.53
C PRO A 70 29.37 35.37 4.33
N ARG A 71 30.35 36.25 4.65
CA ARG A 71 30.12 37.49 5.36
C ARG A 71 29.40 38.48 4.45
N ARG A 72 28.26 38.99 4.92
CA ARG A 72 27.51 40.07 4.25
C ARG A 72 27.22 41.18 5.22
N GLU A 73 27.97 42.23 5.12
CA GLU A 73 27.78 43.37 6.01
C GLU A 73 26.52 44.15 5.70
N GLY A 74 25.83 44.59 6.74
CA GLY A 74 24.54 45.30 6.66
C GLY A 74 23.31 44.41 6.58
N HIS A 75 23.46 43.10 6.26
CA HIS A 75 22.37 42.18 6.11
C HIS A 75 21.95 41.51 7.43
N VAL A 76 20.69 41.11 7.51
CA VAL A 76 20.12 40.43 8.67
C VAL A 76 20.13 38.92 8.45
N LEU A 77 20.82 38.22 9.33
CA LEU A 77 20.83 36.77 9.39
C LEU A 77 19.66 36.30 10.28
N ARG A 78 18.75 35.50 9.77
CA ARG A 78 17.73 34.79 10.53
C ARG A 78 18.31 33.46 10.95
N VAL A 79 18.17 33.12 12.23
CA VAL A 79 18.63 31.86 12.77
C VAL A 79 17.45 31.18 13.48
N SER A 80 17.14 29.98 13.10
CA SER A 80 16.02 29.21 13.64
C SER A 80 16.45 27.78 13.95
N SER A 81 15.85 27.21 14.96
CA SER A 81 15.92 25.80 15.31
C SER A 81 14.57 25.36 15.84
N VAL A 82 14.21 24.10 15.66
CA VAL A 82 12.93 23.57 16.15
C VAL A 82 12.87 23.68 17.67
N GLY A 83 11.76 24.18 18.18
CA GLY A 83 11.59 24.41 19.61
C GLY A 83 12.19 25.72 20.09
N TYR A 84 12.67 26.59 19.19
CA TYR A 84 13.28 27.87 19.55
C TYR A 84 12.65 29.03 18.81
N ARG A 85 12.63 30.20 19.42
CA ARG A 85 12.24 31.43 18.73
C ARG A 85 13.30 31.83 17.71
N THR A 86 12.88 32.21 16.51
CA THR A 86 13.77 32.71 15.46
C THR A 86 14.47 33.95 15.90
N GLU A 87 15.81 33.92 15.93
CA GLU A 87 16.66 35.09 16.27
C GLU A 87 17.10 35.81 15.00
N ARG A 88 17.26 37.13 15.08
CA ARG A 88 17.68 38.01 13.98
C ARG A 88 18.97 38.68 14.33
N VAL A 89 20.05 38.29 13.67
CA VAL A 89 21.40 38.86 13.93
C VAL A 89 21.81 39.71 12.75
N ARG A 90 22.05 41.01 12.99
CA ARG A 90 22.58 41.90 11.95
C ARG A 90 24.11 41.74 11.88
N ILE A 91 24.61 41.36 10.71
CA ILE A 91 26.06 41.26 10.46
C ILE A 91 26.60 42.62 10.18
N THR A 92 27.49 43.10 11.04
CA THR A 92 28.16 44.42 10.93
C THR A 92 29.66 44.23 10.83
N SER A 93 30.40 45.32 10.54
CA SER A 93 31.88 45.29 10.55
C SER A 93 32.47 44.90 11.91
N ARG A 94 31.70 45.09 13.01
CA ARG A 94 32.10 44.69 14.37
C ARG A 94 31.76 43.23 14.73
N THR A 95 30.98 42.53 13.89
CA THR A 95 30.62 41.12 14.14
C THR A 95 31.87 40.27 13.99
N SER A 96 32.21 39.44 15.01
CA SER A 96 33.33 38.51 14.96
C SER A 96 33.25 37.60 13.75
N SER A 97 34.33 37.42 13.04
CA SER A 97 34.43 36.52 11.90
C SER A 97 34.70 35.04 12.29
N ARG A 98 35.03 34.76 13.55
CA ARG A 98 35.42 33.40 13.98
C ARG A 98 34.69 32.81 15.17
N ASP A 99 34.07 33.63 16.03
CA ASP A 99 33.51 33.19 17.31
C ASP A 99 32.13 33.81 17.58
N LEU A 100 31.26 33.79 16.56
CA LEU A 100 29.91 34.28 16.70
C LEU A 100 29.03 33.24 17.43
N ILE A 101 28.64 33.53 18.67
CA ILE A 101 27.73 32.71 19.44
C ILE A 101 26.31 33.24 19.26
N ILE A 102 25.43 32.45 18.66
CA ILE A 102 24.03 32.81 18.49
C ILE A 102 23.21 32.00 19.50
N ARG A 103 22.50 32.69 20.36
CA ARG A 103 21.69 32.09 21.42
C ARG A 103 20.23 32.10 21.02
N LEU A 104 19.63 30.93 20.89
CA LEU A 104 18.21 30.80 20.61
C LEU A 104 17.45 30.58 21.92
N THR A 105 16.40 31.38 22.14
CA THR A 105 15.52 31.19 23.29
C THR A 105 14.50 30.09 23.01
N PRO A 106 14.33 29.08 23.91
CA PRO A 106 13.28 28.10 23.76
C PRO A 106 11.90 28.73 23.55
N SER A 107 11.13 28.17 22.65
CA SER A 107 9.74 28.61 22.41
C SER A 107 8.79 27.69 23.19
N ASP A 108 7.82 28.28 23.89
CA ASP A 108 6.79 27.53 24.60
C ASP A 108 5.88 26.72 23.66
N THR A 109 6.02 26.92 22.35
CA THR A 109 5.31 26.15 21.32
C THR A 109 6.23 25.03 20.80
N GLN A 110 6.50 24.02 21.63
CA GLN A 110 7.39 22.91 21.24
C GLN A 110 6.65 21.78 20.57
N LEU A 111 7.05 21.52 19.32
CA LEU A 111 7.14 20.16 18.77
C LEU A 111 8.53 19.57 19.10
N ALA A 112 8.87 19.48 20.38
CA ALA A 112 10.09 18.79 20.78
C ALA A 112 9.96 17.31 20.39
N GLU A 113 10.99 16.79 19.72
CA GLU A 113 11.21 15.35 19.67
C GLU A 113 11.07 14.84 21.11
N VAL A 114 10.02 14.05 21.37
CA VAL A 114 9.88 13.37 22.65
C VAL A 114 11.01 12.36 22.70
N SER A 115 12.18 12.83 23.11
CA SER A 115 13.31 11.96 23.40
C SER A 115 12.93 11.14 24.65
N VAL A 116 12.15 10.10 24.42
CA VAL A 116 11.75 9.15 25.44
C VAL A 116 12.99 8.32 25.83
N LYS A 117 13.96 8.99 26.46
CA LYS A 117 15.02 8.32 27.20
C LYS A 117 14.43 7.92 28.56
N ALA A 118 13.44 7.04 28.56
CA ALA A 118 13.09 6.39 29.79
C ALA A 118 14.31 5.64 30.31
N LYS A 119 14.92 6.13 31.36
CA LYS A 119 15.86 5.33 32.15
C LYS A 119 15.06 4.09 32.57
N ARG A 120 15.34 2.93 31.98
CA ARG A 120 14.79 1.65 32.42
C ARG A 120 15.08 1.54 33.90
N LYS A 121 14.11 1.88 34.76
CA LYS A 121 14.20 1.54 36.16
C LYS A 121 14.14 0.01 36.22
N LYS A 122 15.22 -0.63 36.69
CA LYS A 122 15.22 -2.05 36.98
C LYS A 122 14.01 -2.32 37.89
N GLY A 123 13.06 -3.16 37.42
CA GLY A 123 11.96 -3.63 38.26
C GLY A 123 10.62 -2.94 38.09
N TYR A 124 10.17 -2.60 36.83
CA TYR A 124 8.79 -2.18 36.63
C TYR A 124 7.80 -3.20 37.17
N LYS A 125 6.95 -2.79 38.12
CA LYS A 125 5.87 -3.59 38.68
C LYS A 125 4.54 -2.98 38.32
N ARG A 126 3.60 -3.79 37.84
CA ARG A 126 2.22 -3.34 37.56
C ARG A 126 1.38 -3.20 38.79
N LYS A 127 1.54 -4.12 39.77
CA LYS A 127 0.79 -4.11 41.04
C LYS A 127 1.30 -2.99 41.94
N GLY A 128 0.37 -2.12 42.39
CA GLY A 128 0.70 -0.98 43.26
C GLY A 128 1.42 0.18 42.53
N ASN A 129 1.42 0.22 41.18
CA ASN A 129 1.97 1.32 40.41
C ASN A 129 0.91 2.43 40.23
N PRO A 130 1.14 3.65 40.71
CA PRO A 130 0.17 4.76 40.62
C PRO A 130 -0.22 5.08 39.15
N ALA A 131 0.72 4.97 38.21
CA ALA A 131 0.44 5.19 36.80
C ALA A 131 -0.52 4.12 36.24
N VAL A 132 -0.38 2.88 36.67
CA VAL A 132 -1.27 1.79 36.23
C VAL A 132 -2.66 1.97 36.85
N GLU A 133 -2.74 2.39 38.10
CA GLU A 133 -4.04 2.66 38.75
C GLU A 133 -4.77 3.84 38.13
N LEU A 134 -4.03 4.91 37.78
CA LEU A 134 -4.59 6.04 37.01
C LEU A 134 -5.11 5.54 35.67
N MET A 135 -4.30 4.79 34.89
CA MET A 135 -4.71 4.28 33.57
C MET A 135 -5.90 3.33 33.63
N ARG A 136 -6.06 2.53 34.71
CA ARG A 136 -7.29 1.72 34.92
C ARG A 136 -8.52 2.61 35.04
N ARG A 137 -8.41 3.74 35.78
CA ARG A 137 -9.49 4.70 35.90
C ARG A 137 -9.78 5.43 34.57
N VAL A 138 -8.75 5.80 33.82
CA VAL A 138 -8.89 6.40 32.47
C VAL A 138 -9.62 5.45 31.54
N ILE A 139 -9.18 4.18 31.47
CA ILE A 139 -9.80 3.16 30.61
C ILE A 139 -11.26 2.90 31.05
N ALA A 140 -11.53 2.84 32.35
CA ALA A 140 -12.89 2.68 32.84
C ALA A 140 -13.78 3.92 32.58
N ALA A 141 -13.18 5.11 32.46
CA ALA A 141 -13.90 6.34 32.13
C ALA A 141 -14.17 6.48 30.63
N LYS A 142 -13.51 5.68 29.77
CA LYS A 142 -13.55 5.76 28.31
C LYS A 142 -14.95 5.84 27.73
N GLU A 143 -15.88 5.00 28.18
CA GLU A 143 -17.27 5.00 27.70
C GLU A 143 -18.00 6.31 27.98
N ARG A 144 -17.65 6.99 29.08
CA ARG A 144 -18.27 8.27 29.48
C ARG A 144 -17.65 9.44 28.71
N THR A 145 -16.41 9.31 28.27
CA THR A 145 -15.64 10.37 27.63
C THR A 145 -15.65 10.28 26.10
N ASN A 146 -16.09 9.15 25.53
CA ASN A 146 -16.25 8.98 24.09
C ASN A 146 -17.51 9.68 23.57
N LEU A 147 -17.39 10.40 22.47
CA LEU A 147 -18.52 11.06 21.80
C LEU A 147 -19.54 10.07 21.23
N GLU A 148 -19.16 8.83 20.94
CA GLU A 148 -20.06 7.78 20.45
C GLU A 148 -21.18 7.37 21.45
N ARG A 149 -21.13 7.90 22.67
CA ARG A 149 -22.23 7.79 23.64
C ARG A 149 -23.50 8.56 23.21
N HIS A 150 -23.35 9.58 22.36
CA HIS A 150 -24.46 10.33 21.81
C HIS A 150 -25.16 9.55 20.70
N ASP A 151 -26.48 9.75 20.54
CA ASP A 151 -27.24 9.09 19.48
C ASP A 151 -26.83 9.60 18.11
N PHE A 152 -26.52 10.90 18.03
CA PHE A 152 -26.02 11.56 16.83
C PHE A 152 -24.93 12.56 17.20
N TYR A 153 -23.98 12.72 16.32
CA TYR A 153 -23.11 13.89 16.28
C TYR A 153 -22.61 14.15 14.88
N GLN A 154 -22.23 15.38 14.62
CA GLN A 154 -21.57 15.79 13.40
C GLN A 154 -20.51 16.84 13.69
N TYR A 155 -19.52 16.96 12.83
CA TYR A 155 -18.51 18.01 12.86
C TYR A 155 -17.96 18.31 11.47
N ASP A 156 -17.42 19.51 11.29
CA ASP A 156 -16.68 19.87 10.10
C ASP A 156 -15.22 19.43 10.25
N LYS A 157 -14.69 18.85 9.18
CA LYS A 157 -13.31 18.34 9.11
C LYS A 157 -12.60 18.97 7.93
N TYR A 158 -11.52 19.69 8.21
CA TYR A 158 -10.55 20.11 7.22
C TYR A 158 -9.30 19.25 7.34
N GLN A 159 -8.83 18.70 6.24
CA GLN A 159 -7.63 17.89 6.19
C GLN A 159 -6.71 18.37 5.07
N LYS A 160 -5.45 18.63 5.39
CA LYS A 160 -4.38 18.93 4.44
C LYS A 160 -3.32 17.85 4.50
N ILE A 161 -2.96 17.27 3.37
CA ILE A 161 -1.90 16.27 3.25
C ILE A 161 -0.84 16.82 2.30
N THR A 162 0.37 17.03 2.82
CA THR A 162 1.52 17.47 2.04
C THR A 162 2.54 16.37 1.90
N MET A 163 2.98 16.14 0.68
CA MET A 163 4.09 15.24 0.37
C MET A 163 5.31 16.06 -0.03
N ALA A 164 6.44 15.72 0.53
CA ALA A 164 7.69 16.42 0.27
C ALA A 164 8.87 15.45 0.13
N ILE A 165 9.89 15.85 -0.60
CA ILE A 165 11.21 15.25 -0.51
C ILE A 165 11.88 15.85 0.72
N ASN A 166 12.34 14.99 1.64
CA ASN A 166 12.86 15.38 2.95
C ASN A 166 14.40 15.31 2.99
N ASN A 167 14.99 15.94 3.99
CA ASN A 167 16.42 15.87 4.32
C ASN A 167 17.33 16.18 3.12
N ILE A 168 17.03 17.26 2.40
CA ILE A 168 17.88 17.77 1.34
C ILE A 168 19.10 18.41 1.98
N THR A 169 20.31 17.95 1.59
CA THR A 169 21.52 18.52 2.18
C THR A 169 21.95 19.82 1.48
N PRO A 170 22.71 20.70 2.17
CA PRO A 170 23.24 21.91 1.54
C PRO A 170 24.11 21.64 0.30
N GLU A 171 24.83 20.50 0.28
CA GLU A 171 25.63 20.05 -0.85
C GLU A 171 24.74 19.67 -2.04
N GLU A 172 23.62 19.02 -1.78
CA GLU A 172 22.62 18.66 -2.81
C GLU A 172 21.99 19.91 -3.41
N LEU A 173 21.72 20.96 -2.62
CA LEU A 173 21.21 22.24 -3.13
C LEU A 173 22.18 22.92 -4.12
N GLN A 174 23.48 22.64 -4.00
CA GLN A 174 24.51 23.09 -4.92
C GLN A 174 24.82 22.08 -6.03
N GLY A 175 24.19 20.91 -5.97
CA GLY A 175 24.39 19.81 -6.90
C GLY A 175 23.82 20.06 -8.31
N SER A 176 24.15 19.18 -9.24
CA SER A 176 23.80 19.32 -10.66
C SER A 176 22.30 19.43 -10.93
N LEU A 177 21.45 18.84 -10.07
CA LEU A 177 19.98 18.91 -10.19
C LEU A 177 19.49 20.33 -10.03
N PHE A 178 19.87 21.01 -8.93
CA PHE A 178 19.48 22.37 -8.64
C PHE A 178 20.20 23.38 -9.53
N ALA A 179 21.47 23.13 -9.87
CA ALA A 179 22.22 23.96 -10.82
C ALA A 179 21.59 23.95 -12.22
N SER A 180 21.09 22.81 -12.68
CA SER A 180 20.39 22.69 -13.98
C SER A 180 18.93 23.17 -13.94
N SER A 181 18.37 23.35 -12.76
CA SER A 181 16.98 23.75 -12.54
C SER A 181 16.87 24.72 -11.34
N PRO A 182 17.40 25.97 -11.47
CA PRO A 182 17.47 26.92 -10.36
C PRO A 182 16.11 27.29 -9.76
N TRP A 183 15.03 27.14 -10.51
CA TRP A 183 13.67 27.37 -10.07
C TRP A 183 13.22 26.41 -8.95
N LEU A 184 13.88 25.22 -8.80
CA LEU A 184 13.63 24.30 -7.69
C LEU A 184 14.00 24.90 -6.33
N LEU A 185 15.00 25.79 -6.28
CA LEU A 185 15.39 26.45 -5.02
C LEU A 185 14.26 27.29 -4.43
N GLY A 186 13.43 27.91 -5.28
CA GLY A 186 12.25 28.65 -4.83
C GLY A 186 11.15 27.80 -4.21
N GLN A 187 11.21 26.48 -4.42
CA GLN A 187 10.24 25.53 -3.85
C GLN A 187 10.73 24.87 -2.55
N VAL A 188 12.04 24.96 -2.27
CA VAL A 188 12.64 24.42 -1.04
C VAL A 188 12.27 25.29 0.15
N GLU A 189 11.84 24.67 1.22
CA GLU A 189 11.54 25.31 2.50
C GLU A 189 12.08 24.49 3.67
N VAL A 190 12.05 25.06 4.86
CA VAL A 190 12.44 24.35 6.09
C VAL A 190 11.19 23.78 6.75
N SER A 191 11.19 22.50 6.98
CA SER A 191 10.09 21.82 7.66
C SER A 191 10.03 22.23 9.13
N GLU A 192 8.84 22.61 9.60
CA GLU A 192 8.57 22.90 11.00
C GLU A 192 8.67 21.66 11.91
N TYR A 193 8.63 20.47 11.34
CA TYR A 193 8.54 19.22 12.08
C TYR A 193 9.89 18.59 12.42
N ASN A 194 10.88 18.71 11.53
CA ASN A 194 12.21 18.13 11.75
C ASN A 194 13.36 19.08 11.45
N ASN A 195 13.06 20.35 11.15
CA ASN A 195 14.02 21.42 10.87
C ASN A 195 15.00 21.11 9.71
N GLN A 196 14.56 20.31 8.75
CA GLN A 196 15.35 19.96 7.57
C GLN A 196 14.80 20.65 6.32
N PHE A 197 15.65 20.78 5.29
CA PHE A 197 15.19 21.25 4.00
C PHE A 197 14.29 20.22 3.36
N VAL A 198 13.13 20.68 2.95
CA VAL A 198 12.13 19.88 2.26
C VAL A 198 11.73 20.55 0.96
N LEU A 199 11.37 19.74 -0.01
CA LEU A 199 10.81 20.15 -1.28
C LEU A 199 9.37 19.63 -1.36
N PRO A 200 8.36 20.42 -1.06
CA PRO A 200 6.96 20.04 -1.26
C PRO A 200 6.72 19.73 -2.75
N ILE A 201 6.14 18.58 -3.01
CA ILE A 201 5.86 18.08 -4.37
C ILE A 201 4.39 17.85 -4.64
N SER A 202 3.57 17.75 -3.59
CA SER A 202 2.12 17.64 -3.69
C SER A 202 1.44 18.16 -2.43
N VAL A 203 0.26 18.74 -2.60
CA VAL A 203 -0.65 19.09 -1.52
C VAL A 203 -2.08 18.73 -1.90
N ASP A 204 -2.74 18.01 -1.01
CA ASP A 204 -4.14 17.62 -1.10
C ASP A 204 -4.92 18.25 0.05
N GLU A 205 -6.00 18.97 -0.27
CA GLU A 205 -6.89 19.56 0.72
C GLU A 205 -8.29 18.95 0.59
N THR A 206 -8.90 18.63 1.71
CA THR A 206 -10.28 18.10 1.76
C THR A 206 -11.04 18.81 2.86
N ALA A 207 -12.22 19.32 2.53
CA ALA A 207 -13.21 19.83 3.48
C ALA A 207 -14.43 18.91 3.45
N SER A 208 -14.80 18.36 4.59
CA SER A 208 -15.92 17.41 4.72
C SER A 208 -16.72 17.68 6.00
N THR A 209 -17.94 17.16 6.05
CA THR A 209 -18.72 17.06 7.28
C THR A 209 -18.82 15.59 7.66
N HIS A 210 -18.35 15.25 8.85
CA HIS A 210 -18.48 13.91 9.43
C HIS A 210 -19.81 13.77 10.13
N LEU A 211 -20.50 12.67 9.87
CA LEU A 211 -21.80 12.32 10.45
C LEU A 211 -21.70 10.99 11.19
N TYR A 212 -22.22 10.93 12.40
CA TYR A 212 -22.33 9.72 13.19
C TYR A 212 -23.76 9.49 13.66
N ARG A 213 -24.16 8.24 13.62
CA ARG A 213 -25.41 7.74 14.23
C ARG A 213 -25.10 6.47 15.01
N ARG A 214 -25.63 6.38 16.23
CA ARG A 214 -25.37 5.25 17.16
C ARG A 214 -26.17 4.00 16.82
N HIS A 215 -27.43 4.14 16.40
CA HIS A 215 -28.33 3.01 16.19
C HIS A 215 -29.00 3.00 14.80
N PRO A 216 -28.60 2.07 13.89
CA PRO A 216 -27.40 1.24 13.93
C PRO A 216 -26.14 2.10 13.83
N ALA A 217 -25.06 1.69 14.47
CA ALA A 217 -23.80 2.43 14.45
C ALA A 217 -23.33 2.62 13.00
N THR A 218 -23.29 3.88 12.56
CA THR A 218 -22.99 4.24 11.18
C THR A 218 -22.27 5.57 11.14
N THR A 219 -21.17 5.64 10.39
CA THR A 219 -20.44 6.88 10.11
C THR A 219 -20.52 7.23 8.64
N ARG A 220 -20.46 8.52 8.31
CA ARG A 220 -20.41 9.01 6.94
C ARG A 220 -19.68 10.34 6.83
N ASP A 221 -18.82 10.45 5.83
CA ASP A 221 -18.14 11.69 5.47
C ASP A 221 -18.79 12.28 4.22
N LEU A 222 -19.33 13.49 4.33
CA LEU A 222 -19.81 14.28 3.21
C LEU A 222 -18.70 15.21 2.75
N VAL A 223 -18.04 14.89 1.64
CA VAL A 223 -16.97 15.72 1.08
C VAL A 223 -17.57 16.89 0.34
N ARG A 224 -17.41 18.10 0.91
CA ARG A 224 -17.90 19.37 0.37
C ARG A 224 -16.92 20.01 -0.62
N GLY A 225 -15.62 19.79 -0.39
CA GLY A 225 -14.55 20.29 -1.23
C GLY A 225 -13.33 19.38 -1.23
N GLN A 226 -12.72 19.18 -2.40
CA GLN A 226 -11.45 18.46 -2.54
C GLN A 226 -10.61 19.11 -3.63
N THR A 227 -9.34 19.44 -3.32
CA THR A 227 -8.39 19.93 -4.30
C THR A 227 -7.06 19.20 -4.17
N THR A 228 -6.44 18.93 -5.30
CA THR A 228 -5.13 18.29 -5.39
C THR A 228 -4.23 19.15 -6.24
N ARG A 229 -3.07 19.52 -5.72
CA ARG A 229 -2.05 20.30 -6.42
C ARG A 229 -0.73 19.53 -6.40
N GLY A 230 0.10 19.74 -7.41
CA GLY A 230 1.41 19.11 -7.45
C GLY A 230 1.49 17.85 -8.32
N ILE A 231 2.48 17.00 -8.02
CA ILE A 231 2.78 15.79 -8.79
C ILE A 231 1.63 14.80 -8.76
N SER A 232 0.87 14.71 -7.67
CA SER A 232 -0.32 13.84 -7.57
C SER A 232 -1.36 14.15 -8.65
N LYS A 233 -1.43 15.41 -9.13
CA LYS A 233 -2.30 15.78 -10.24
C LYS A 233 -1.78 15.26 -11.59
N LEU A 234 -0.48 15.07 -11.72
CA LEU A 234 0.17 14.55 -12.94
C LEU A 234 0.15 13.02 -12.98
N ILE A 235 0.34 12.41 -11.84
CA ILE A 235 0.24 10.98 -11.65
C ILE A 235 -1.22 10.71 -11.30
N GLN A 236 -2.06 10.45 -12.30
CA GLN A 236 -3.48 10.12 -12.10
C GLN A 236 -3.70 8.70 -11.55
N THR A 237 -2.66 7.95 -11.36
CA THR A 237 -2.51 6.86 -10.41
C THR A 237 -2.57 7.34 -8.96
N GLY A 238 -2.83 8.60 -8.79
CA GLY A 238 -3.13 9.20 -7.50
C GLY A 238 -4.01 8.36 -6.61
N ASP A 239 -4.84 7.49 -7.18
CA ASP A 239 -5.68 6.62 -6.37
C ASP A 239 -4.93 5.38 -5.83
N VAL A 240 -3.89 4.83 -6.47
CA VAL A 240 -3.01 3.81 -5.86
C VAL A 240 -2.12 4.48 -4.81
N PHE A 241 -1.54 5.61 -5.14
CA PHE A 241 -0.75 6.39 -4.20
C PHE A 241 -1.64 6.98 -3.10
N ASN A 242 -2.84 7.45 -3.43
CA ASN A 242 -3.84 7.92 -2.46
C ASN A 242 -4.47 6.78 -1.67
N THR A 243 -4.50 5.55 -2.16
CA THR A 243 -4.94 4.39 -1.39
C THR A 243 -3.84 3.91 -0.48
N MET A 244 -2.61 3.84 -0.95
CA MET A 244 -1.45 3.67 -0.08
C MET A 244 -1.36 4.84 0.91
N ALA A 245 -1.61 6.06 0.47
CA ALA A 245 -1.67 7.23 1.33
C ALA A 245 -2.87 7.19 2.28
N LYS A 246 -4.04 6.69 1.89
CA LYS A 246 -5.19 6.51 2.79
C LYS A 246 -4.98 5.40 3.79
N ASP A 247 -4.35 4.30 3.40
CA ASP A 247 -3.93 3.25 4.32
C ASP A 247 -2.82 3.71 5.27
N ILE A 248 -1.92 4.56 4.77
CA ILE A 248 -0.89 5.23 5.57
C ILE A 248 -1.51 6.32 6.46
N PHE A 249 -2.59 6.96 6.00
CA PHE A 249 -3.16 8.17 6.61
C PHE A 249 -4.61 7.98 7.03
N CYS A 250 -4.99 6.78 7.45
CA CYS A 250 -6.28 6.57 8.11
C CYS A 250 -6.37 7.47 9.37
N ASP A 251 -7.55 7.97 9.63
CA ASP A 251 -7.81 8.65 10.89
C ASP A 251 -7.58 7.67 12.04
N ILE A 252 -6.88 8.14 13.06
CA ILE A 252 -6.61 7.36 14.26
C ILE A 252 -7.60 7.82 15.32
N ASP A 253 -8.46 6.93 15.76
CA ASP A 253 -9.26 7.16 16.94
C ASP A 253 -8.54 6.58 18.18
N LEU A 254 -8.13 7.48 19.07
CA LEU A 254 -7.52 7.10 20.34
C LEU A 254 -8.48 6.27 21.22
N TYR A 255 -9.79 6.50 21.05
CA TYR A 255 -10.83 5.83 21.82
C TYR A 255 -11.14 4.42 21.33
N ASP A 256 -10.66 4.02 20.14
CA ASP A 256 -10.70 2.61 19.73
C ASP A 256 -9.79 1.75 20.62
N ASP A 257 -10.13 0.48 20.77
CA ASP A 257 -9.29 -0.47 21.49
C ASP A 257 -7.98 -0.77 20.75
N GLN A 258 -8.06 -0.70 19.40
CA GLN A 258 -6.92 -0.91 18.52
C GLN A 258 -6.91 0.15 17.43
N VAL A 259 -5.79 0.79 17.28
CA VAL A 259 -5.51 1.71 16.17
C VAL A 259 -5.06 0.90 14.97
N THR A 260 -5.76 1.04 13.84
CA THR A 260 -5.34 0.43 12.57
C THR A 260 -4.48 1.42 11.80
N PHE A 261 -3.27 1.00 11.44
CA PHE A 261 -2.33 1.83 10.70
C PHE A 261 -1.46 0.95 9.79
N LEU A 262 -1.34 1.30 8.51
CA LEU A 262 -0.60 0.50 7.52
C LEU A 262 -1.05 -0.97 7.49
N GLN A 263 -2.35 -1.20 7.49
CA GLN A 263 -2.96 -2.53 7.52
C GLN A 263 -2.55 -3.38 8.76
N LYS A 264 -1.94 -2.77 9.78
CA LYS A 264 -1.60 -3.41 11.04
C LYS A 264 -2.42 -2.82 12.18
N ARG A 265 -2.73 -3.67 13.14
CA ARG A 265 -3.44 -3.26 14.34
C ARG A 265 -2.48 -3.09 15.51
N PHE A 266 -2.57 -1.94 16.17
CA PHE A 266 -1.77 -1.58 17.34
C PHE A 266 -2.72 -1.31 18.52
N PRO A 267 -2.43 -1.83 19.74
CA PRO A 267 -3.23 -1.46 20.90
C PRO A 267 -3.20 0.05 21.13
N SER A 268 -4.36 0.66 21.30
CA SER A 268 -4.45 2.05 21.75
C SER A 268 -3.86 2.19 23.16
N PRO A 269 -3.18 3.29 23.52
CA PRO A 269 -2.67 3.49 24.88
C PRO A 269 -3.78 3.64 25.93
N ILE A 270 -5.04 3.86 25.53
CA ILE A 270 -6.22 3.84 26.38
C ILE A 270 -7.19 2.70 26.04
N GLY A 271 -6.77 1.74 25.22
CA GLY A 271 -7.56 0.56 24.88
C GLY A 271 -7.64 -0.44 26.04
N SER A 272 -8.57 -1.36 25.97
CA SER A 272 -8.81 -2.38 27.01
C SER A 272 -7.57 -3.24 27.31
N THR A 273 -6.70 -3.48 26.32
CA THR A 273 -5.46 -4.25 26.47
C THR A 273 -4.24 -3.41 26.81
N ALA A 274 -4.37 -2.08 26.93
CA ALA A 274 -3.25 -1.14 27.09
C ALA A 274 -2.34 -1.49 28.29
N ILE A 275 -2.92 -1.83 29.44
CA ILE A 275 -2.15 -2.13 30.66
C ILE A 275 -1.30 -3.40 30.49
N SER A 276 -1.76 -4.35 29.70
CA SER A 276 -0.98 -5.58 29.42
C SER A 276 0.13 -5.34 28.41
N PHE A 277 -0.09 -4.41 27.48
CA PHE A 277 0.81 -4.16 26.36
C PHE A 277 1.85 -3.07 26.66
N TYR A 278 1.48 -2.01 27.42
CA TYR A 278 2.33 -0.87 27.70
C TYR A 278 2.82 -0.84 29.15
N HIS A 279 3.98 -0.21 29.36
CA HIS A 279 4.44 0.30 30.65
C HIS A 279 4.08 1.80 30.73
N PHE A 280 3.51 2.23 31.84
CA PHE A 280 3.11 3.60 32.10
C PHE A 280 3.92 4.20 33.25
N TYR A 281 4.28 5.47 33.10
CA TYR A 281 5.02 6.23 34.11
C TYR A 281 4.37 7.62 34.25
N ILE A 282 4.08 8.05 35.47
CA ILE A 282 3.73 9.44 35.75
C ILE A 282 5.02 10.23 35.79
N GLU A 283 5.11 11.30 35.01
CA GLU A 283 6.28 12.21 34.97
C GLU A 283 6.04 13.39 35.91
N ASP A 284 4.99 14.16 35.66
CA ASP A 284 4.64 15.36 36.41
C ASP A 284 3.17 15.78 36.22
N THR A 285 2.80 16.92 36.79
CA THR A 285 1.54 17.60 36.52
C THR A 285 1.85 18.93 35.85
N VAL A 286 1.27 19.15 34.68
CA VAL A 286 1.53 20.30 33.81
C VAL A 286 0.25 21.00 33.42
N ALA A 287 0.32 22.29 33.08
CA ALA A 287 -0.79 23.00 32.47
C ALA A 287 -0.72 22.86 30.93
N VAL A 288 -1.80 22.46 30.30
CA VAL A 288 -1.97 22.39 28.83
C VAL A 288 -3.10 23.32 28.46
N ALA A 289 -2.81 24.41 27.79
CA ALA A 289 -3.78 25.47 27.44
C ALA A 289 -4.65 25.95 28.63
N GLY A 290 -4.06 25.98 29.84
CA GLY A 290 -4.76 26.37 31.08
C GLY A 290 -5.37 25.22 31.89
N ASP A 291 -5.51 24.04 31.32
CA ASP A 291 -6.03 22.86 31.99
C ASP A 291 -4.93 22.12 32.75
N SER A 292 -5.18 21.76 34.04
CA SER A 292 -4.25 20.96 34.82
C SER A 292 -4.29 19.50 34.36
N CYS A 293 -3.16 18.99 33.90
CA CYS A 293 -3.05 17.62 33.34
C CYS A 293 -1.95 16.81 34.03
N ILE A 294 -2.20 15.54 34.26
CA ILE A 294 -1.19 14.57 34.67
C ILE A 294 -0.53 14.07 33.41
N ARG A 295 0.79 14.31 33.26
CA ARG A 295 1.58 13.81 32.15
C ARG A 295 2.04 12.41 32.43
N LEU A 296 1.64 11.49 31.57
CA LEU A 296 2.01 10.07 31.60
C LEU A 296 2.86 9.75 30.36
N GLN A 297 3.96 9.06 30.58
CA GLN A 297 4.73 8.46 29.51
C GLN A 297 4.33 6.99 29.36
N PHE A 298 4.22 6.51 28.12
CA PHE A 298 3.96 5.10 27.83
C PHE A 298 4.89 4.53 26.78
N MET A 299 5.21 3.24 26.88
CA MET A 299 6.01 2.51 25.91
C MET A 299 5.64 1.03 25.93
N PRO A 300 5.84 0.28 24.81
CA PRO A 300 5.63 -1.17 24.83
C PRO A 300 6.42 -1.86 25.95
N ALA A 301 5.78 -2.77 26.65
CA ALA A 301 6.42 -3.56 27.73
C ALA A 301 7.55 -4.42 27.18
N ASN A 302 7.38 -4.92 25.96
CA ASN A 302 8.42 -5.58 25.18
C ASN A 302 8.85 -4.67 24.03
N ASN A 303 10.10 -4.23 24.00
CA ASN A 303 10.65 -3.37 22.96
C ASN A 303 10.69 -4.02 21.56
N GLN A 304 10.37 -5.29 21.46
CA GLN A 304 10.34 -6.03 20.20
C GLN A 304 8.92 -6.10 19.61
N ASP A 305 7.92 -5.78 20.40
CA ASP A 305 6.54 -5.72 19.90
C ASP A 305 6.30 -4.40 19.15
N PHE A 306 5.53 -4.48 18.08
CA PHE A 306 5.08 -3.30 17.37
C PHE A 306 4.15 -2.51 18.27
N GLY A 307 4.48 -1.26 18.52
CA GLY A 307 3.66 -0.41 19.35
C GLY A 307 4.19 1.01 19.40
N PHE A 308 3.30 1.91 19.78
CA PHE A 308 3.63 3.31 19.97
C PHE A 308 4.35 3.51 21.31
N ARG A 309 5.19 4.51 21.37
CA ARG A 309 5.64 5.16 22.60
C ARG A 309 5.20 6.61 22.56
N GLY A 310 5.02 7.23 23.73
CA GLY A 310 4.59 8.61 23.72
C GLY A 310 4.14 9.12 25.07
N GLU A 311 3.34 10.16 25.02
CA GLU A 311 2.84 10.86 26.19
C GLU A 311 1.31 11.02 26.13
N LEU A 312 0.68 10.84 27.25
CA LEU A 312 -0.72 11.14 27.50
C LEU A 312 -0.82 12.26 28.53
N TYR A 313 -1.62 13.23 28.24
CA TYR A 313 -1.94 14.32 29.14
C TYR A 313 -3.40 14.14 29.57
N VAL A 314 -3.58 13.61 30.76
CA VAL A 314 -4.89 13.28 31.33
C VAL A 314 -5.32 14.41 32.28
N LEU A 315 -6.54 14.91 32.12
CA LEU A 315 -7.09 15.94 32.99
C LEU A 315 -7.03 15.49 34.48
N ASN A 316 -6.53 16.36 35.31
CA ASN A 316 -6.42 16.13 36.75
C ASN A 316 -7.74 16.48 37.47
N ASP A 317 -8.84 15.91 36.96
CA ASP A 317 -10.17 16.10 37.50
C ASP A 317 -10.95 14.77 37.52
N SER A 318 -12.24 14.82 37.85
CA SER A 318 -13.11 13.63 37.90
C SER A 318 -13.45 13.05 36.52
N SER A 319 -13.25 13.81 35.42
CA SER A 319 -13.52 13.33 34.06
C SER A 319 -12.48 12.33 33.58
N LEU A 320 -11.20 12.55 33.96
CA LEU A 320 -10.04 11.76 33.50
C LEU A 320 -9.94 11.71 31.98
N HIS A 321 -10.42 12.74 31.27
CA HIS A 321 -10.37 12.83 29.82
C HIS A 321 -8.92 13.06 29.37
N VAL A 322 -8.56 12.55 28.16
CA VAL A 322 -7.28 12.86 27.54
C VAL A 322 -7.37 14.23 26.89
N ARG A 323 -6.55 15.19 27.37
CA ARG A 323 -6.45 16.54 26.81
C ARG A 323 -5.56 16.58 25.58
N ARG A 324 -4.47 15.79 25.61
CA ARG A 324 -3.50 15.69 24.52
C ARG A 324 -2.87 14.29 24.52
N CYS A 325 -2.63 13.78 23.33
CA CYS A 325 -1.90 12.53 23.13
C CYS A 325 -0.83 12.73 22.09
N VAL A 326 0.41 12.35 22.39
CA VAL A 326 1.50 12.27 21.42
C VAL A 326 1.94 10.82 21.30
N MET A 327 1.81 10.25 20.13
CA MET A 327 2.21 8.89 19.81
C MET A 327 3.33 8.92 18.78
N GLN A 328 4.38 8.17 19.03
CA GLN A 328 5.50 8.08 18.11
C GLN A 328 5.91 6.62 17.90
N MET A 329 6.19 6.30 16.66
CA MET A 329 6.83 5.04 16.28
C MET A 329 8.27 5.36 15.87
N PRO A 330 9.27 4.98 16.67
CA PRO A 330 10.66 5.37 16.41
C PRO A 330 11.28 4.54 15.28
N HIS A 331 12.43 5.02 14.79
CA HIS A 331 13.23 4.33 13.78
C HIS A 331 13.45 2.85 14.11
N GLY A 332 13.34 2.00 13.11
CA GLY A 332 13.66 0.57 13.24
C GLY A 332 12.57 -0.31 13.84
N THR A 333 11.33 0.14 13.84
CA THR A 333 10.17 -0.60 14.39
C THR A 333 9.67 -1.76 13.54
N GLY A 334 10.37 -2.18 12.48
CA GLY A 334 9.95 -3.33 11.67
C GLY A 334 8.78 -3.05 10.71
N VAL A 335 8.26 -1.82 10.65
CA VAL A 335 7.36 -1.38 9.59
C VAL A 335 8.22 -1.02 8.39
N ASN A 336 7.86 -1.55 7.21
CA ASN A 336 8.64 -1.31 6.00
C ASN A 336 8.47 0.13 5.54
N PHE A 337 9.49 0.63 4.86
CA PHE A 337 9.50 1.95 4.24
C PHE A 337 9.26 3.13 5.18
N VAL A 338 9.01 2.88 6.46
CA VAL A 338 8.78 3.90 7.47
C VAL A 338 10.03 4.07 8.32
N GLN A 339 10.55 5.29 8.37
CA GLN A 339 11.65 5.66 9.26
C GLN A 339 11.13 6.12 10.61
N SER A 340 10.19 7.04 10.61
CA SER A 340 9.53 7.53 11.81
C SER A 340 8.09 7.95 11.50
N ILE A 341 7.21 7.82 12.49
CA ILE A 341 5.88 8.41 12.44
C ILE A 341 5.57 9.00 13.81
N ARG A 342 4.97 10.19 13.77
CA ARG A 342 4.46 10.88 14.95
C ARG A 342 3.03 11.31 14.71
N PHE A 343 2.18 11.05 15.68
CA PHE A 343 0.82 11.56 15.78
C PHE A 343 0.71 12.49 16.98
N GLU A 344 -0.08 13.53 16.82
CA GLU A 344 -0.39 14.46 17.89
C GLU A 344 -1.87 14.81 17.82
N GLN A 345 -2.60 14.48 18.86
CA GLN A 345 -4.03 14.73 19.00
C GLN A 345 -4.29 15.65 20.18
N GLU A 346 -5.11 16.69 19.97
CA GLU A 346 -5.57 17.58 21.01
C GLU A 346 -7.08 17.62 21.07
N PHE A 347 -7.59 17.58 22.29
CA PHE A 347 -9.01 17.61 22.59
C PHE A 347 -9.36 18.88 23.33
N GLU A 348 -10.46 19.54 22.96
CA GLU A 348 -10.95 20.75 23.58
C GLU A 348 -12.33 20.57 24.16
N ARG A 349 -12.64 21.38 25.17
CA ARG A 349 -13.94 21.33 25.82
C ARG A 349 -14.96 22.08 24.99
N LEU A 350 -16.02 21.37 24.59
CA LEU A 350 -17.15 21.98 23.87
C LEU A 350 -18.10 22.74 24.80
N PRO A 351 -18.97 23.62 24.25
CA PRO A 351 -19.94 24.37 25.03
C PRO A 351 -20.93 23.51 25.84
N ASN A 352 -21.21 22.30 25.36
CA ASN A 352 -22.06 21.33 26.09
C ASN A 352 -21.33 20.59 27.23
N GLY A 353 -20.04 20.86 27.43
CA GLY A 353 -19.19 20.27 28.45
C GLY A 353 -18.42 19.02 28.04
N ASP A 354 -18.68 18.47 26.86
CA ASP A 354 -17.93 17.34 26.31
C ASP A 354 -16.53 17.76 25.84
N TRP A 355 -15.64 16.77 25.75
CA TRP A 355 -14.34 16.96 25.16
C TRP A 355 -14.33 16.33 23.77
N ALA A 356 -13.88 17.07 22.77
CA ALA A 356 -13.83 16.62 21.39
C ALA A 356 -12.45 16.84 20.77
N LEU A 357 -12.07 15.99 19.85
CA LEU A 357 -10.85 16.11 19.06
C LEU A 357 -10.94 17.35 18.17
N THR A 358 -10.01 18.30 18.29
CA THR A 358 -9.96 19.51 17.47
C THR A 358 -8.75 19.54 16.53
N THR A 359 -7.69 18.85 16.94
CA THR A 359 -6.44 18.80 16.19
C THR A 359 -5.95 17.35 16.10
N ASP A 360 -5.67 16.90 14.88
CA ASP A 360 -4.99 15.63 14.61
C ASP A 360 -3.90 15.85 13.55
N ASN A 361 -2.66 15.86 13.99
CA ASN A 361 -1.51 16.02 13.13
C ASN A 361 -0.74 14.72 13.04
N MET A 362 -0.22 14.42 11.84
CA MET A 362 0.65 13.29 11.60
C MET A 362 1.83 13.70 10.73
N VAL A 363 3.00 13.24 11.11
CA VAL A 363 4.21 13.37 10.29
C VAL A 363 4.82 12.00 10.12
N ALA A 364 5.02 11.59 8.88
CA ALA A 364 5.66 10.33 8.53
C ALA A 364 6.89 10.60 7.66
N GLU A 365 8.01 10.02 8.05
CA GLU A 365 9.23 9.97 7.25
C GLU A 365 9.34 8.59 6.61
N LEU A 366 9.40 8.57 5.28
CA LEU A 366 9.35 7.36 4.48
C LEU A 366 10.64 7.18 3.69
N GLN A 367 11.06 5.92 3.53
CA GLN A 367 12.17 5.50 2.70
C GLN A 367 11.72 4.38 1.78
N LEU A 368 11.18 4.72 0.61
CA LEU A 368 10.52 3.78 -0.28
C LEU A 368 11.50 2.94 -1.11
N THR A 369 12.56 3.56 -1.64
CA THR A 369 13.60 2.88 -2.44
C THR A 369 14.90 3.66 -2.38
N SER A 370 15.97 3.13 -3.00
CA SER A 370 17.21 3.89 -3.21
C SER A 370 17.04 5.13 -4.09
N LEU A 371 15.96 5.22 -4.87
CA LEU A 371 15.62 6.37 -5.71
C LEU A 371 14.71 7.38 -4.97
N ILE A 372 13.87 6.90 -4.04
CA ILE A 372 12.98 7.71 -3.20
C ILE A 372 13.37 7.45 -1.74
N GLN A 373 14.57 7.90 -1.39
CA GLN A 373 15.15 7.61 -0.07
C GLN A 373 14.56 8.48 1.05
N ARG A 374 13.89 9.58 0.73
CA ARG A 374 13.59 10.65 1.68
C ARG A 374 12.24 11.30 1.38
N ALA A 375 11.17 10.55 1.53
CA ALA A 375 9.84 11.12 1.43
C ALA A 375 9.35 11.51 2.83
N MET A 376 8.70 12.64 2.92
CA MET A 376 7.98 13.08 4.11
C MET A 376 6.52 13.32 3.74
N VAL A 377 5.64 12.89 4.62
CA VAL A 377 4.23 13.18 4.51
C VAL A 377 3.76 13.83 5.80
N VAL A 378 3.08 14.95 5.64
CA VAL A 378 2.49 15.71 6.73
C VAL A 378 0.99 15.73 6.52
N ARG A 379 0.23 15.25 7.50
CA ARG A 379 -1.22 15.41 7.56
C ARG A 379 -1.56 16.36 8.68
N THR A 380 -2.28 17.43 8.33
CA THR A 380 -2.82 18.40 9.27
C THR A 380 -4.34 18.31 9.21
N THR A 381 -4.97 17.91 10.30
CA THR A 381 -6.43 17.82 10.40
C THR A 381 -6.94 18.78 11.47
N ARG A 382 -8.01 19.48 11.15
CA ARG A 382 -8.72 20.38 12.06
C ARG A 382 -10.19 20.03 12.06
N LEU A 383 -10.77 19.95 13.26
CA LEU A 383 -12.15 19.56 13.46
C LEU A 383 -12.84 20.65 14.27
N ASP A 384 -13.95 21.12 13.77
CA ASP A 384 -14.73 22.20 14.42
C ASP A 384 -16.24 22.00 14.18
N ASN A 385 -17.05 22.95 14.63
CA ASN A 385 -18.50 23.00 14.42
C ASN A 385 -19.23 21.70 14.89
N TYR A 386 -18.88 21.19 16.07
CA TYR A 386 -19.54 20.03 16.65
C TYR A 386 -21.01 20.33 16.95
N ALA A 387 -21.91 19.46 16.48
CA ALA A 387 -23.35 19.49 16.76
C ALA A 387 -23.88 18.10 17.09
N PHE A 388 -24.88 18.04 17.94
CA PHE A 388 -25.44 16.81 18.48
C PHE A 388 -26.94 16.64 18.17
N ASP A 389 -27.45 17.46 17.25
CA ASP A 389 -28.84 17.39 16.81
C ASP A 389 -29.11 16.11 16.02
N PRO A 390 -30.37 15.62 15.99
CA PRO A 390 -30.76 14.50 15.17
C PRO A 390 -30.45 14.74 13.68
N ILE A 391 -29.85 13.74 13.04
CA ILE A 391 -29.44 13.78 11.63
C ILE A 391 -30.43 12.96 10.80
N ASP A 392 -30.85 13.47 9.62
CA ASP A 392 -31.78 12.77 8.74
C ASP A 392 -31.22 11.40 8.32
N ASP A 393 -31.99 10.35 8.57
CA ASP A 393 -31.66 8.96 8.22
C ASP A 393 -31.36 8.76 6.73
N ARG A 394 -31.84 9.63 5.87
CA ARG A 394 -31.54 9.60 4.43
C ARG A 394 -30.04 9.79 4.16
N LEU A 395 -29.35 10.56 4.99
CA LEU A 395 -27.91 10.80 4.87
C LEU A 395 -27.09 9.57 5.21
N PHE A 396 -27.64 8.59 5.92
CA PHE A 396 -26.98 7.31 6.24
C PHE A 396 -27.37 6.17 5.29
N ARG A 397 -28.18 6.42 4.26
CA ARG A 397 -28.56 5.39 3.28
C ARG A 397 -27.40 5.06 2.35
N GLY A 398 -27.21 3.77 2.08
CA GLY A 398 -26.10 3.26 1.25
C GLY A 398 -24.91 2.82 2.09
N HIS A 399 -23.95 2.14 1.46
CA HIS A 399 -22.81 1.52 2.15
C HIS A 399 -21.48 2.23 1.93
N THR A 400 -21.46 3.31 1.17
CA THR A 400 -20.26 4.13 1.02
C THR A 400 -20.06 5.01 2.24
N THR A 401 -18.94 4.89 2.92
CA THR A 401 -18.60 5.75 4.06
C THR A 401 -18.32 7.19 3.64
N THR A 402 -17.92 7.41 2.39
CA THR A 402 -17.58 8.75 1.86
C THR A 402 -18.50 9.10 0.68
N VAL A 403 -19.18 10.23 0.76
CA VAL A 403 -20.05 10.77 -0.30
C VAL A 403 -19.52 12.12 -0.73
N TYR A 404 -19.44 12.34 -2.04
CA TYR A 404 -18.97 13.60 -2.61
C TYR A 404 -20.13 14.44 -3.07
N GLU A 405 -20.13 15.72 -2.70
CA GLU A 405 -21.04 16.68 -3.32
C GLU A 405 -20.69 16.83 -4.81
N PRO A 406 -21.68 17.12 -5.68
CA PRO A 406 -21.45 17.24 -7.12
C PRO A 406 -20.35 18.24 -7.49
N GLN A 407 -20.21 19.30 -6.71
CA GLN A 407 -19.22 20.38 -6.93
C GLN A 407 -17.95 20.22 -6.10
N ALA A 408 -17.77 19.14 -5.35
CA ALA A 408 -16.64 18.98 -4.42
C ALA A 408 -15.27 19.16 -5.07
N LYS A 409 -15.12 18.78 -6.34
CA LYS A 409 -13.84 18.85 -7.08
C LYS A 409 -13.65 20.14 -7.89
N THR A 410 -14.64 21.01 -7.93
CA THR A 410 -14.65 22.24 -8.74
C THR A 410 -14.84 23.49 -7.90
N ARG A 411 -14.62 23.38 -6.58
CA ARG A 411 -14.70 24.52 -5.64
C ARG A 411 -13.66 25.57 -5.98
N ASP A 412 -14.07 26.83 -5.88
CA ASP A 412 -13.24 28.00 -6.13
C ASP A 412 -12.39 28.39 -4.91
N GLU A 413 -11.54 29.39 -5.06
CA GLU A 413 -10.68 29.86 -3.96
C GLU A 413 -11.50 30.56 -2.87
N ALA A 414 -12.68 31.11 -3.17
CA ALA A 414 -13.55 31.68 -2.15
C ALA A 414 -14.04 30.62 -1.16
N PHE A 415 -14.44 29.44 -1.66
CA PHE A 415 -14.77 28.31 -0.81
C PHE A 415 -13.58 27.89 0.07
N TRP A 416 -12.37 27.84 -0.47
CA TRP A 416 -11.17 27.46 0.29
C TRP A 416 -10.77 28.53 1.29
N ALA A 417 -10.96 29.81 1.00
CA ALA A 417 -10.71 30.89 1.96
C ALA A 417 -11.59 30.76 3.22
N GLU A 418 -12.83 30.27 3.05
CA GLU A 418 -13.74 30.06 4.17
C GLU A 418 -13.48 28.74 4.92
N ASN A 419 -13.13 27.66 4.20
CA ASN A 419 -13.05 26.32 4.77
C ASN A 419 -11.64 25.88 5.14
N ARG A 420 -10.57 26.59 4.70
CA ARG A 420 -9.18 26.27 5.04
C ARG A 420 -8.89 26.64 6.50
N ARG A 421 -8.58 25.64 7.32
CA ARG A 421 -8.27 25.80 8.74
C ARG A 421 -6.77 25.76 9.06
N ALA A 422 -5.91 25.48 8.07
CA ALA A 422 -4.47 25.54 8.20
C ALA A 422 -3.88 26.28 6.98
N PRO A 423 -3.00 27.27 7.19
CA PRO A 423 -2.42 28.02 6.09
C PRO A 423 -1.56 27.12 5.19
N LEU A 424 -1.45 27.48 3.94
CA LEU A 424 -0.48 26.86 3.04
C LEU A 424 0.92 27.42 3.31
N THR A 425 1.93 26.58 3.26
CA THR A 425 3.33 27.02 3.27
C THR A 425 3.69 27.71 1.96
N HIS A 426 4.87 28.30 1.88
CA HIS A 426 5.33 28.96 0.66
C HIS A 426 5.40 27.98 -0.52
N GLY A 427 5.98 26.80 -0.30
CA GLY A 427 6.08 25.73 -1.31
C GLY A 427 4.71 25.19 -1.72
N GLU A 428 3.79 25.02 -0.78
CA GLU A 428 2.43 24.56 -1.06
C GLU A 428 1.63 25.57 -1.89
N ALA A 429 1.77 26.88 -1.58
CA ALA A 429 1.09 27.95 -2.32
C ALA A 429 1.60 28.08 -3.77
N ASN A 430 2.90 27.90 -3.99
CA ASN A 430 3.53 28.00 -5.30
C ASN A 430 3.47 26.71 -6.13
N MET A 431 2.75 25.71 -5.70
CA MET A 431 2.72 24.37 -6.31
C MET A 431 2.33 24.38 -7.80
N GLU A 432 1.42 25.25 -8.20
CA GLU A 432 1.00 25.33 -9.61
C GLU A 432 2.14 25.85 -10.51
N GLN A 433 2.88 26.87 -10.07
CA GLN A 433 4.05 27.39 -10.78
C GLN A 433 5.16 26.34 -10.86
N PHE A 434 5.40 25.61 -9.78
CA PHE A 434 6.33 24.50 -9.72
C PHE A 434 6.02 23.45 -10.81
N ILE A 435 4.78 23.01 -10.90
CA ILE A 435 4.35 22.03 -11.91
C ILE A 435 4.50 22.58 -13.33
N GLN A 436 4.18 23.84 -13.57
CA GLN A 436 4.37 24.43 -14.90
C GLN A 436 5.84 24.44 -15.33
N GLN A 437 6.76 24.73 -14.41
CA GLN A 437 8.21 24.68 -14.70
C GLN A 437 8.69 23.25 -14.94
N MET A 438 8.24 22.29 -14.14
CA MET A 438 8.55 20.87 -14.34
C MET A 438 8.12 20.37 -15.72
N ARG A 439 6.93 20.75 -16.18
CA ARG A 439 6.40 20.35 -17.51
C ARG A 439 7.23 20.88 -18.68
N LYS A 440 7.89 22.03 -18.53
CA LYS A 440 8.78 22.59 -19.55
C LYS A 440 10.09 21.80 -19.69
N THR A 441 10.43 20.97 -18.70
CA THR A 441 11.68 20.20 -18.71
C THR A 441 11.52 18.88 -19.46
N SER A 442 12.18 18.75 -20.62
CA SER A 442 12.07 17.58 -21.51
C SER A 442 12.39 16.26 -20.80
N ARG A 443 13.43 16.21 -19.96
CA ARG A 443 13.81 15.01 -19.20
C ARG A 443 12.70 14.55 -18.25
N PHE A 444 11.99 15.46 -17.61
CA PHE A 444 10.90 15.14 -16.69
C PHE A 444 9.77 14.39 -17.37
N LYS A 445 9.42 14.75 -18.61
CA LYS A 445 8.37 14.07 -19.38
C LYS A 445 8.67 12.58 -19.53
N TRP A 446 9.89 12.21 -19.90
CA TRP A 446 10.29 10.81 -20.08
C TRP A 446 10.39 10.05 -18.75
N VAL A 447 10.88 10.69 -17.70
CA VAL A 447 10.88 10.10 -16.35
C VAL A 447 9.46 9.80 -15.91
N MET A 448 8.51 10.72 -16.10
CA MET A 448 7.11 10.51 -15.76
C MET A 448 6.45 9.41 -16.58
N VAL A 449 6.76 9.29 -17.88
CA VAL A 449 6.29 8.17 -18.69
C VAL A 449 6.81 6.85 -18.13
N GLY A 450 8.10 6.79 -17.78
CA GLY A 450 8.69 5.59 -17.18
C GLY A 450 8.09 5.22 -15.83
N VAL A 451 7.94 6.20 -14.92
CA VAL A 451 7.32 5.99 -13.60
C VAL A 451 5.87 5.52 -13.74
N LYS A 452 5.09 6.15 -14.63
CA LYS A 452 3.73 5.73 -14.92
C LYS A 452 3.68 4.32 -15.52
N ALA A 453 4.54 4.03 -16.49
CA ALA A 453 4.60 2.72 -17.12
C ALA A 453 4.86 1.58 -16.10
N VAL A 454 5.77 1.82 -15.17
CA VAL A 454 6.08 0.84 -14.10
C VAL A 454 4.96 0.77 -13.05
N ALA A 455 4.50 1.93 -12.56
CA ALA A 455 3.50 1.98 -11.49
C ALA A 455 2.10 1.59 -11.96
N GLU A 456 1.72 1.98 -13.17
CA GLU A 456 0.40 1.73 -13.74
C GLU A 456 0.33 0.45 -14.57
N ASN A 457 1.49 -0.09 -14.99
CA ASN A 457 1.57 -1.21 -15.93
C ASN A 457 0.90 -0.92 -17.30
N PHE A 458 0.68 0.37 -17.61
CA PHE A 458 0.09 0.86 -18.86
C PHE A 458 0.75 2.16 -19.32
N ILE A 459 0.74 2.40 -20.63
CA ILE A 459 1.19 3.65 -21.25
C ILE A 459 -0.03 4.40 -21.78
N GLU A 460 -0.19 5.63 -21.35
CA GLU A 460 -1.23 6.52 -21.85
C GLU A 460 -0.87 7.03 -23.24
N THR A 461 -1.82 7.05 -24.17
CA THR A 461 -1.63 7.60 -25.52
C THR A 461 -1.77 9.11 -25.58
N ALA A 462 -2.30 9.75 -24.53
CA ALA A 462 -2.39 11.19 -24.39
C ALA A 462 -2.06 11.63 -22.97
N SER A 463 -1.51 12.84 -22.82
CA SER A 463 -1.16 13.41 -21.53
C SER A 463 -2.38 13.93 -20.75
N GLU A 464 -2.20 14.12 -19.42
CA GLU A 464 -3.14 14.80 -18.54
C GLU A 464 -4.49 14.11 -18.34
N GLY A 465 -4.50 12.76 -18.36
CA GLY A 465 -5.73 11.99 -18.12
C GLY A 465 -6.76 12.09 -19.23
N ARG A 466 -6.35 12.59 -20.39
CA ARG A 466 -7.18 12.67 -21.61
C ARG A 466 -6.95 11.45 -22.51
N SER A 467 -6.21 10.46 -22.04
CA SER A 467 -5.98 9.23 -22.80
C SER A 467 -7.30 8.52 -23.06
N LYS A 468 -7.63 8.35 -24.32
CA LYS A 468 -8.81 7.58 -24.76
C LYS A 468 -8.52 6.09 -24.86
N ILE A 469 -7.25 5.75 -25.11
CA ILE A 469 -6.75 4.38 -25.23
C ILE A 469 -5.46 4.28 -24.44
N ASP A 470 -5.34 3.26 -23.62
CA ASP A 470 -4.12 2.92 -22.87
C ASP A 470 -3.52 1.65 -23.47
N ILE A 471 -2.19 1.64 -23.66
CA ILE A 471 -1.44 0.49 -24.16
C ILE A 471 -0.93 -0.31 -22.96
N GLY A 472 -1.16 -1.61 -22.92
CA GLY A 472 -0.76 -2.49 -21.83
C GLY A 472 -1.81 -3.58 -21.55
N PRO A 473 -1.57 -4.46 -20.56
CA PRO A 473 -0.53 -4.41 -19.52
C PRO A 473 0.89 -4.65 -20.06
N ILE A 474 1.87 -3.88 -19.57
CA ILE A 474 3.26 -3.94 -20.06
C ILE A 474 3.95 -5.24 -19.64
N ASN A 475 3.66 -5.74 -18.46
CA ASN A 475 4.22 -6.99 -17.93
C ASN A 475 3.77 -8.24 -18.70
N THR A 476 2.91 -8.11 -19.72
CA THR A 476 2.45 -9.20 -20.57
C THR A 476 3.01 -9.15 -22.00
N ILE A 477 3.84 -8.13 -22.33
CA ILE A 477 4.39 -7.95 -23.68
C ILE A 477 5.23 -9.16 -24.10
N ILE A 478 5.99 -9.72 -23.17
CA ILE A 478 6.85 -10.88 -23.40
C ILE A 478 6.54 -11.93 -22.36
N SER A 479 6.23 -13.13 -22.80
CA SER A 479 6.03 -14.30 -21.97
C SER A 479 6.63 -15.54 -22.62
N ARG A 480 6.58 -16.68 -21.94
CA ARG A 480 7.09 -17.96 -22.44
C ARG A 480 6.13 -19.09 -22.06
N ASN A 481 5.87 -19.99 -23.00
CA ASN A 481 5.20 -21.26 -22.75
C ASN A 481 5.80 -22.38 -23.61
N PHE A 482 5.40 -23.61 -23.33
CA PHE A 482 5.95 -24.81 -24.03
C PHE A 482 5.64 -24.84 -25.51
N VAL A 483 4.44 -24.45 -25.92
CA VAL A 483 3.97 -24.46 -27.32
C VAL A 483 4.59 -23.33 -28.11
N ASP A 484 4.54 -22.09 -27.58
CA ASP A 484 4.94 -20.89 -28.31
C ASP A 484 6.43 -20.57 -28.24
N GLY A 485 7.17 -21.16 -27.28
CA GLY A 485 8.51 -20.69 -26.96
C GLY A 485 8.43 -19.28 -26.35
N ILE A 486 8.95 -18.27 -27.05
CA ILE A 486 8.72 -16.87 -26.68
C ILE A 486 7.41 -16.42 -27.30
N ARG A 487 6.60 -15.75 -26.49
CA ARG A 487 5.33 -15.16 -26.92
C ARG A 487 5.39 -13.65 -26.81
N LEU A 488 5.09 -12.97 -27.90
CA LEU A 488 5.03 -11.52 -27.98
C LEU A 488 3.57 -11.08 -28.02
N ARG A 489 3.20 -10.12 -27.16
CA ARG A 489 1.82 -9.66 -27.03
C ARG A 489 1.75 -8.14 -27.07
N ALA A 490 0.80 -7.64 -27.86
CA ALA A 490 0.41 -6.23 -27.88
C ALA A 490 -1.03 -6.12 -27.37
N SER A 491 -1.26 -5.30 -26.36
CA SER A 491 -2.57 -5.15 -25.73
C SER A 491 -2.94 -3.68 -25.59
N ALA A 492 -4.24 -3.40 -25.68
CA ALA A 492 -4.76 -2.05 -25.47
C ALA A 492 -6.17 -2.12 -24.86
N ARG A 493 -6.56 -1.01 -24.23
CA ARG A 493 -7.92 -0.84 -23.72
C ARG A 493 -8.38 0.60 -23.88
N SER A 494 -9.68 0.78 -24.06
CA SER A 494 -10.31 2.10 -24.01
C SER A 494 -10.52 2.56 -22.57
N THR A 495 -10.67 3.87 -22.38
CA THR A 495 -10.91 4.48 -21.08
C THR A 495 -12.27 5.20 -21.07
N ALA A 496 -12.73 5.63 -19.90
CA ALA A 496 -13.94 6.45 -19.74
C ALA A 496 -13.87 7.79 -20.49
N GLN A 497 -12.65 8.22 -20.92
CA GLN A 497 -12.48 9.42 -21.78
C GLN A 497 -12.90 9.18 -23.23
N LEU A 498 -12.93 7.93 -23.70
CA LEU A 498 -13.47 7.59 -25.01
C LEU A 498 -14.98 7.52 -24.98
N SER A 499 -15.54 6.83 -24.00
CA SER A 499 -16.96 6.69 -23.77
C SER A 499 -17.21 6.43 -22.28
N PRO A 500 -18.25 7.07 -21.68
CA PRO A 500 -18.60 6.81 -20.27
C PRO A 500 -19.30 5.46 -20.05
N HIS A 501 -19.74 4.79 -21.10
CA HIS A 501 -20.51 3.54 -21.01
C HIS A 501 -19.87 2.37 -21.78
N TRP A 502 -19.22 2.63 -22.90
CA TRP A 502 -18.64 1.61 -23.77
C TRP A 502 -17.15 1.49 -23.58
N PHE A 503 -16.70 0.29 -23.30
CA PHE A 503 -15.29 -0.01 -23.10
C PHE A 503 -14.87 -1.19 -23.97
N GLY A 504 -13.78 -1.01 -24.70
CA GLY A 504 -13.13 -2.07 -25.46
C GLY A 504 -11.77 -2.38 -24.86
N GLU A 505 -11.46 -3.66 -24.73
CA GLU A 505 -10.12 -4.14 -24.37
C GLU A 505 -9.77 -5.36 -25.22
N GLY A 506 -8.48 -5.58 -25.45
CA GLY A 506 -8.06 -6.76 -26.16
C GLY A 506 -6.57 -6.82 -26.38
N TYR A 507 -6.14 -7.95 -26.95
CA TYR A 507 -4.77 -8.15 -27.35
C TYR A 507 -4.64 -8.98 -28.63
N TYR A 508 -3.47 -8.85 -29.22
CA TYR A 508 -2.95 -9.75 -30.23
C TYR A 508 -1.61 -10.32 -29.76
N ALA A 509 -1.41 -11.62 -29.96
CA ALA A 509 -0.16 -12.26 -29.58
C ALA A 509 0.33 -13.25 -30.65
N TYR A 510 1.65 -13.44 -30.68
CA TYR A 510 2.35 -14.32 -31.61
C TYR A 510 3.34 -15.21 -30.88
N GLY A 511 3.28 -16.52 -31.15
CA GLY A 511 4.20 -17.52 -30.62
C GLY A 511 5.35 -17.75 -31.59
N THR A 512 6.60 -17.46 -31.18
CA THR A 512 7.77 -17.53 -32.09
C THR A 512 8.13 -18.95 -32.51
N LYS A 513 7.87 -19.96 -31.69
CA LYS A 513 8.12 -21.37 -31.98
C LYS A 513 6.96 -22.01 -32.75
N SER A 514 5.74 -21.74 -32.33
CA SER A 514 4.52 -22.33 -32.90
C SER A 514 4.10 -21.69 -34.20
N GLY A 515 4.49 -20.42 -34.46
CA GLY A 515 3.99 -19.62 -35.55
C GLY A 515 2.50 -19.25 -35.42
N HIS A 516 1.86 -19.53 -34.29
CA HIS A 516 0.44 -19.31 -34.09
C HIS A 516 0.13 -17.87 -33.71
N HIS A 517 -1.03 -17.41 -34.14
CA HIS A 517 -1.59 -16.10 -33.87
C HIS A 517 -2.76 -16.24 -32.92
N TYR A 518 -2.77 -15.40 -31.91
CA TYR A 518 -3.76 -15.38 -30.85
C TYR A 518 -4.40 -14.01 -30.72
N TYR A 519 -5.61 -13.97 -30.24
CA TYR A 519 -6.30 -12.71 -29.96
C TYR A 519 -7.27 -12.84 -28.80
N ASP A 520 -7.55 -11.74 -28.19
CA ASP A 520 -8.67 -11.51 -27.29
C ASP A 520 -9.30 -10.16 -27.62
N GLY A 521 -10.60 -10.11 -27.60
CA GLY A 521 -11.38 -8.89 -27.76
C GLY A 521 -12.59 -8.92 -26.88
N LYS A 522 -12.74 -7.91 -26.01
CA LYS A 522 -13.86 -7.76 -25.12
C LYS A 522 -14.48 -6.38 -25.23
N LEU A 523 -15.79 -6.36 -25.43
CA LEU A 523 -16.62 -5.15 -25.47
C LEU A 523 -17.52 -5.16 -24.26
N THR A 524 -17.43 -4.12 -23.44
CA THR A 524 -18.22 -3.98 -22.19
C THR A 524 -19.08 -2.74 -22.25
N TYR A 525 -20.35 -2.88 -21.91
CA TYR A 525 -21.27 -1.79 -21.62
C TYR A 525 -21.43 -1.68 -20.10
N SER A 526 -21.16 -0.49 -19.55
CA SER A 526 -21.40 -0.18 -18.14
C SER A 526 -22.72 0.58 -17.98
N PHE A 527 -23.60 0.08 -17.14
CA PHE A 527 -24.85 0.77 -16.76
C PHE A 527 -24.59 1.98 -15.87
N ASN A 528 -23.45 1.98 -15.16
CA ASN A 528 -22.93 3.14 -14.44
C ASN A 528 -22.13 4.04 -15.37
N LYS A 529 -21.72 5.21 -14.85
CA LYS A 529 -20.75 6.10 -15.49
C LYS A 529 -19.43 6.04 -14.71
N PRO A 530 -18.61 5.00 -14.90
CA PRO A 530 -17.35 4.89 -14.20
C PRO A 530 -16.42 6.04 -14.58
N LYS A 531 -15.57 6.43 -13.65
CA LYS A 531 -14.62 7.52 -13.86
C LYS A 531 -13.43 7.11 -14.73
N TYR A 532 -13.01 5.85 -14.63
CA TYR A 532 -11.80 5.34 -15.30
C TYR A 532 -12.09 4.08 -16.12
N GLN A 533 -12.72 3.06 -15.52
CA GLN A 533 -12.82 1.71 -16.09
C GLN A 533 -14.14 1.01 -15.70
N PRO A 534 -14.61 0.01 -16.48
CA PRO A 534 -15.93 -0.61 -16.25
C PRO A 534 -16.04 -1.43 -14.96
N ASN A 535 -14.90 -1.85 -14.36
CA ASN A 535 -14.89 -2.68 -13.14
C ASN A 535 -14.86 -1.86 -11.84
N GLU A 536 -15.15 -0.56 -11.92
CA GLU A 536 -15.29 0.28 -10.72
C GLU A 536 -16.47 -0.17 -9.86
N PHE A 537 -16.27 -0.10 -8.55
CA PHE A 537 -17.33 -0.41 -7.59
C PHE A 537 -18.40 0.68 -7.57
N PRO A 538 -19.68 0.31 -7.55
CA PRO A 538 -20.26 -1.03 -7.78
C PRO A 538 -20.29 -1.41 -9.26
N VAL A 539 -19.89 -2.65 -9.60
CA VAL A 539 -19.86 -3.13 -10.99
C VAL A 539 -21.28 -3.44 -11.48
N ARG A 540 -21.68 -2.82 -12.60
CA ARG A 540 -22.96 -3.09 -13.26
C ARG A 540 -22.70 -3.09 -14.75
N THR A 541 -22.44 -4.28 -15.31
CA THR A 541 -21.95 -4.39 -16.69
C THR A 541 -22.57 -5.57 -17.44
N ILE A 542 -22.59 -5.43 -18.76
CA ILE A 542 -22.75 -6.54 -19.70
C ILE A 542 -21.55 -6.54 -20.66
N SER A 543 -20.95 -7.67 -20.94
CA SER A 543 -19.81 -7.76 -21.83
C SER A 543 -19.87 -8.94 -22.77
N LEU A 544 -19.39 -8.73 -23.98
CA LEU A 544 -19.18 -9.76 -25.00
C LEU A 544 -17.67 -9.93 -25.19
N GLU A 545 -17.20 -11.16 -25.17
CA GLU A 545 -15.79 -11.53 -25.27
C GLU A 545 -15.59 -12.60 -26.33
N SER A 546 -14.52 -12.48 -27.10
CA SER A 546 -14.07 -13.51 -28.07
C SER A 546 -12.57 -13.67 -27.94
N THR A 547 -12.15 -14.90 -27.58
CA THR A 547 -10.75 -15.24 -27.33
C THR A 547 -10.35 -16.48 -28.10
N LYS A 548 -9.21 -16.41 -28.79
CA LYS A 548 -8.53 -17.58 -29.36
C LYS A 548 -7.13 -17.61 -28.81
N ASP A 549 -6.81 -18.65 -28.03
CA ASP A 549 -5.54 -18.70 -27.31
C ASP A 549 -5.11 -20.14 -26.98
N VAL A 550 -4.02 -20.29 -26.23
CA VAL A 550 -3.46 -21.55 -25.71
C VAL A 550 -3.19 -21.40 -24.21
N GLU A 551 -3.57 -22.40 -23.41
CA GLU A 551 -3.30 -22.41 -21.97
C GLU A 551 -3.06 -23.84 -21.47
N SER A 552 -2.52 -23.99 -20.24
CA SER A 552 -2.51 -25.27 -19.54
C SER A 552 -3.82 -25.45 -18.76
N PRO A 553 -4.24 -26.69 -18.46
CA PRO A 553 -5.49 -26.92 -17.73
C PRO A 553 -5.55 -26.22 -16.36
N SER A 554 -4.42 -26.13 -15.66
CA SER A 554 -4.34 -25.42 -14.38
C SER A 554 -4.41 -23.90 -14.50
N ASP A 555 -3.93 -23.31 -15.61
CA ASP A 555 -3.98 -21.85 -15.82
C ASP A 555 -5.44 -21.33 -15.80
N ARG A 556 -6.43 -22.19 -16.15
CA ARG A 556 -7.87 -21.90 -16.09
C ARG A 556 -8.37 -21.51 -14.68
N TYR A 557 -7.73 -22.05 -13.65
CA TYR A 557 -8.13 -21.89 -12.25
C TYR A 557 -7.30 -20.86 -11.49
N LEU A 558 -6.26 -20.32 -12.13
CA LEU A 558 -5.44 -19.26 -11.56
C LEU A 558 -6.07 -17.88 -11.79
N GLU A 559 -6.07 -17.04 -10.76
CA GLU A 559 -6.60 -15.67 -10.84
C GLU A 559 -5.62 -14.68 -11.49
N HIS A 560 -4.61 -15.17 -12.21
CA HIS A 560 -3.57 -14.35 -12.83
C HIS A 560 -3.62 -14.39 -14.35
N ASN A 561 -3.05 -13.34 -14.94
CA ASN A 561 -2.79 -13.35 -16.37
C ASN A 561 -1.61 -14.30 -16.65
N LYS A 562 -1.86 -15.39 -17.39
CA LYS A 562 -0.86 -16.40 -17.77
C LYS A 562 0.33 -15.82 -18.55
N ASP A 563 0.13 -14.71 -19.25
CA ASP A 563 1.15 -14.02 -20.06
C ASP A 563 2.00 -13.06 -19.23
N ASN A 564 1.79 -12.94 -17.91
CA ASN A 564 2.65 -12.16 -17.04
C ASN A 564 4.08 -12.74 -17.08
N ILE A 565 5.07 -11.90 -17.36
CA ILE A 565 6.47 -12.31 -17.49
C ILE A 565 6.99 -13.12 -16.29
N PHE A 566 6.59 -12.75 -15.08
CA PHE A 566 6.99 -13.47 -13.86
C PHE A 566 6.33 -14.85 -13.77
N MET A 567 5.05 -14.98 -14.14
CA MET A 567 4.33 -16.25 -14.13
C MET A 567 4.77 -17.18 -15.25
N SER A 568 5.40 -16.66 -16.30
CA SER A 568 5.91 -17.46 -17.42
C SER A 568 7.23 -18.19 -17.12
N VAL A 569 7.90 -17.87 -15.98
CA VAL A 569 9.09 -18.59 -15.50
C VAL A 569 8.61 -19.83 -14.75
N LYS A 570 8.55 -20.96 -15.45
CA LYS A 570 8.03 -22.22 -14.91
C LYS A 570 9.19 -23.20 -14.67
N PRO A 571 9.54 -23.51 -13.39
CA PRO A 571 10.55 -24.52 -13.08
C PRO A 571 10.07 -25.95 -13.35
N GLN A 572 8.77 -26.18 -13.31
CA GLN A 572 8.15 -27.45 -13.71
C GLN A 572 7.78 -27.41 -15.18
N LYS A 573 7.85 -28.59 -15.82
CA LYS A 573 7.44 -28.73 -17.24
C LYS A 573 5.92 -28.64 -17.32
N ALA A 574 5.40 -27.53 -17.86
CA ALA A 574 3.98 -27.38 -18.21
C ALA A 574 3.78 -27.70 -19.69
N GLU A 575 3.89 -28.99 -20.03
CA GLU A 575 3.84 -29.47 -21.43
C GLU A 575 2.43 -29.87 -21.86
N GLN A 576 1.54 -30.11 -20.91
CA GLN A 576 0.12 -30.38 -21.15
C GLN A 576 -0.60 -29.07 -21.41
N MET A 577 -0.96 -28.83 -22.67
CA MET A 577 -1.61 -27.58 -23.08
C MET A 577 -2.78 -27.85 -24.01
N TYR A 578 -3.64 -26.89 -24.23
CA TYR A 578 -4.71 -26.94 -25.21
C TYR A 578 -4.94 -25.57 -25.84
N PHE A 579 -5.27 -25.60 -27.15
CA PHE A 579 -5.79 -24.42 -27.83
C PHE A 579 -7.28 -24.31 -27.54
N PHE A 580 -7.73 -23.11 -27.29
CA PHE A 580 -9.16 -22.84 -27.10
C PHE A 580 -9.65 -21.70 -27.98
N ASN A 581 -10.93 -21.77 -28.32
CA ASN A 581 -11.66 -20.68 -28.95
C ASN A 581 -12.95 -20.48 -28.18
N ARG A 582 -13.03 -19.36 -27.46
CA ARG A 582 -14.05 -19.03 -26.47
C ARG A 582 -14.84 -17.81 -26.90
N GLN A 583 -16.16 -17.90 -26.79
CA GLN A 583 -17.05 -16.76 -26.85
C GLN A 583 -17.85 -16.73 -25.56
N ALA A 584 -17.93 -15.55 -24.92
CA ALA A 584 -18.66 -15.41 -23.67
C ALA A 584 -19.50 -14.13 -23.65
N LEU A 585 -20.69 -14.26 -23.12
CA LEU A 585 -21.57 -13.14 -22.74
C LEU A 585 -21.66 -13.14 -21.22
N ASN A 586 -21.21 -12.05 -20.61
CA ASN A 586 -21.19 -11.89 -19.16
C ASN A 586 -22.13 -10.75 -18.74
N PHE A 587 -22.92 -10.98 -17.72
CA PHE A 587 -23.70 -9.98 -17.02
C PHE A 587 -23.30 -9.95 -15.56
N THR A 588 -22.96 -8.78 -15.02
CA THR A 588 -22.58 -8.60 -13.62
C THR A 588 -23.36 -7.45 -13.02
N TRP A 589 -23.93 -7.69 -11.85
CA TRP A 589 -24.65 -6.68 -11.08
C TRP A 589 -24.20 -6.73 -9.62
N GLU A 590 -23.49 -5.69 -9.20
CA GLU A 590 -23.00 -5.53 -7.83
C GLU A 590 -23.86 -4.49 -7.09
N THR A 591 -24.22 -4.81 -5.88
CA THR A 591 -24.94 -3.94 -4.96
C THR A 591 -23.97 -3.16 -4.09
N ASP A 592 -24.45 -2.04 -3.53
CA ASP A 592 -23.62 -1.21 -2.65
C ASP A 592 -23.28 -1.87 -1.30
N TYR A 593 -23.89 -3.02 -0.94
CA TYR A 593 -23.62 -3.78 0.30
C TYR A 593 -22.76 -5.03 0.10
N GLY A 594 -22.01 -5.06 -1.00
CA GLY A 594 -20.99 -6.09 -1.20
C GLY A 594 -21.52 -7.44 -1.70
N LEU A 595 -22.76 -7.49 -2.25
CA LEU A 595 -23.26 -8.65 -2.96
C LEU A 595 -23.18 -8.42 -4.47
N ALA A 596 -22.37 -9.22 -5.17
CA ALA A 596 -22.29 -9.24 -6.62
C ALA A 596 -22.91 -10.52 -7.16
N SER A 597 -23.81 -10.39 -8.13
CA SER A 597 -24.40 -11.49 -8.87
C SER A 597 -23.89 -11.47 -10.30
N SER A 598 -23.47 -12.59 -10.83
CA SER A 598 -23.05 -12.69 -12.24
C SER A 598 -23.69 -13.88 -12.94
N LEU A 599 -23.95 -13.69 -14.22
CA LEU A 599 -24.44 -14.72 -15.13
C LEU A 599 -23.55 -14.69 -16.38
N GLN A 600 -23.01 -15.84 -16.74
CA GLN A 600 -22.17 -16.03 -17.93
C GLN A 600 -22.77 -17.10 -18.82
N LEU A 601 -22.92 -16.80 -20.09
CA LEU A 601 -23.11 -17.79 -21.16
C LEU A 601 -21.79 -17.88 -21.93
N LYS A 602 -21.19 -19.09 -21.96
CA LYS A 602 -19.90 -19.35 -22.59
C LYS A 602 -20.02 -20.53 -23.57
N THR A 603 -19.45 -20.38 -24.76
CA THR A 603 -19.16 -21.52 -25.66
C THR A 603 -17.67 -21.58 -25.93
N GLU A 604 -17.10 -22.75 -25.83
CA GLU A 604 -15.64 -22.97 -25.92
C GLU A 604 -15.36 -24.24 -26.74
N ALA A 605 -14.39 -24.11 -27.62
CA ALA A 605 -13.91 -25.27 -28.41
C ALA A 605 -12.43 -25.47 -28.12
N ASP A 606 -12.11 -26.62 -27.52
CA ASP A 606 -10.78 -27.00 -27.06
C ASP A 606 -10.15 -28.06 -27.95
N ARG A 607 -8.83 -27.92 -28.17
CA ARG A 607 -8.00 -28.87 -28.91
C ARG A 607 -6.75 -29.15 -28.08
N PRO A 608 -6.48 -30.41 -27.70
CA PRO A 608 -5.28 -30.75 -26.97
C PRO A 608 -4.02 -30.48 -27.78
N THR A 609 -2.94 -30.10 -27.14
CA THR A 609 -1.61 -29.89 -27.73
C THR A 609 -0.52 -30.14 -26.69
N GLY A 610 0.74 -30.15 -27.13
CA GLY A 610 1.86 -30.55 -26.29
C GLY A 610 1.79 -32.03 -25.99
N THR A 611 1.88 -32.41 -24.74
CA THR A 611 1.73 -33.79 -24.28
C THR A 611 0.30 -34.17 -23.87
N LEU A 612 -0.63 -33.21 -23.88
CA LEU A 612 -2.03 -33.45 -23.58
C LEU A 612 -2.71 -34.20 -24.75
N SER A 613 -3.44 -35.22 -24.43
CA SER A 613 -4.30 -35.97 -25.39
C SER A 613 -5.64 -36.25 -24.75
N PHE A 614 -6.71 -36.10 -25.53
CA PHE A 614 -8.04 -36.58 -25.13
C PHE A 614 -8.28 -37.91 -25.78
N LEU A 615 -8.45 -38.97 -24.99
CA LEU A 615 -8.66 -40.33 -25.46
C LEU A 615 -9.99 -40.85 -24.92
N ALA A 616 -10.85 -41.30 -25.80
CA ALA A 616 -12.03 -42.08 -25.40
C ALA A 616 -11.59 -43.37 -24.72
N LEU A 617 -12.50 -44.09 -24.02
CA LEU A 617 -12.13 -45.31 -23.30
C LEU A 617 -11.67 -46.46 -24.24
N ASP A 618 -12.11 -46.45 -25.49
CA ASP A 618 -11.68 -47.39 -26.53
C ASP A 618 -10.33 -47.05 -27.17
N GLY A 619 -9.68 -45.95 -26.71
CA GLY A 619 -8.41 -45.46 -27.24
C GLY A 619 -8.57 -44.53 -28.45
N THR A 620 -9.78 -44.24 -28.90
CA THR A 620 -10.00 -43.31 -30.02
C THR A 620 -9.63 -41.88 -29.64
N PRO A 621 -8.78 -41.18 -30.43
CA PRO A 621 -8.41 -39.80 -30.15
C PRO A 621 -9.59 -38.84 -30.36
N VAL A 622 -9.83 -37.96 -29.36
CA VAL A 622 -10.80 -36.86 -29.47
C VAL A 622 -10.04 -35.61 -29.84
N SER A 623 -10.04 -35.21 -31.10
CA SER A 623 -9.22 -34.12 -31.62
C SER A 623 -9.75 -32.75 -31.22
N ARG A 624 -11.03 -32.63 -30.89
CA ARG A 624 -11.67 -31.37 -30.53
C ARG A 624 -12.92 -31.62 -29.70
N ILE A 625 -13.13 -30.83 -28.69
CA ILE A 625 -14.36 -30.80 -27.90
C ILE A 625 -14.99 -29.40 -28.00
N ARG A 626 -16.29 -29.36 -27.79
CA ARG A 626 -17.01 -28.10 -27.62
C ARG A 626 -17.94 -28.20 -26.43
N THR A 627 -17.80 -27.22 -25.53
CA THR A 627 -18.69 -27.05 -24.39
C THR A 627 -19.50 -25.77 -24.56
N THR A 628 -20.73 -25.80 -24.07
CA THR A 628 -21.55 -24.58 -23.89
C THR A 628 -22.04 -24.59 -22.47
N GLU A 629 -21.82 -23.54 -21.75
CA GLU A 629 -22.06 -23.45 -20.31
C GLU A 629 -22.86 -22.20 -19.94
N ILE A 630 -23.74 -22.36 -18.97
CA ILE A 630 -24.30 -21.23 -18.22
C ILE A 630 -23.74 -21.32 -16.80
N THR A 631 -23.08 -20.25 -16.37
CA THR A 631 -22.52 -20.13 -15.02
C THR A 631 -23.21 -18.99 -14.28
N ALA A 632 -23.79 -19.29 -13.11
CA ALA A 632 -24.29 -18.31 -12.17
C ALA A 632 -23.34 -18.24 -10.97
N SER A 633 -22.97 -17.03 -10.57
CA SER A 633 -22.12 -16.81 -9.38
C SER A 633 -22.74 -15.74 -8.47
N LEU A 634 -22.59 -15.98 -7.16
CA LEU A 634 -22.89 -15.01 -6.10
C LEU A 634 -21.63 -14.80 -5.28
N ASP A 635 -21.14 -13.56 -5.24
CA ASP A 635 -20.01 -13.14 -4.44
C ASP A 635 -20.49 -12.19 -3.35
N TYR A 636 -20.27 -12.55 -2.09
CA TYR A 636 -20.69 -11.74 -0.94
C TYR A 636 -19.49 -11.37 -0.09
N ARG A 637 -19.24 -10.05 0.05
CA ARG A 637 -18.09 -9.48 0.74
C ARG A 637 -18.55 -8.40 1.74
N PRO A 638 -19.20 -8.80 2.84
CA PRO A 638 -19.73 -7.85 3.82
C PRO A 638 -18.61 -7.04 4.47
N GLY A 639 -18.79 -5.72 4.56
CA GLY A 639 -17.84 -4.80 5.15
C GLY A 639 -16.59 -4.54 4.29
N GLN A 640 -16.56 -5.01 3.04
CA GLN A 640 -15.50 -4.66 2.11
C GLN A 640 -15.71 -3.24 1.59
N SER A 641 -14.63 -2.47 1.53
CA SER A 641 -14.58 -1.17 0.87
C SER A 641 -13.58 -1.19 -0.27
N TYR A 642 -13.81 -0.35 -1.28
CA TYR A 642 -13.01 -0.34 -2.49
C TYR A 642 -12.52 1.06 -2.79
N VAL A 643 -11.29 1.15 -3.30
CA VAL A 643 -10.80 2.34 -3.98
C VAL A 643 -10.67 2.04 -5.45
N ASN A 644 -11.40 2.83 -6.26
CA ASN A 644 -11.36 2.72 -7.70
C ASN A 644 -10.14 3.49 -8.23
N THR A 645 -9.23 2.78 -8.87
CA THR A 645 -8.08 3.37 -9.53
C THR A 645 -8.28 3.37 -11.04
N LYS A 646 -7.41 4.05 -11.74
CA LYS A 646 -7.42 4.06 -13.21
C LYS A 646 -7.24 2.66 -13.80
N GLN A 647 -6.56 1.76 -13.09
CA GLN A 647 -6.16 0.46 -13.59
C GLN A 647 -7.06 -0.67 -13.11
N HIS A 648 -7.39 -0.67 -11.84
CA HIS A 648 -8.24 -1.67 -11.19
C HIS A 648 -8.84 -1.09 -9.91
N ARG A 649 -9.79 -1.78 -9.34
CA ARG A 649 -10.27 -1.48 -7.99
C ARG A 649 -9.39 -2.19 -6.97
N ILE A 650 -9.11 -1.53 -5.87
CA ILE A 650 -8.32 -2.05 -4.76
C ILE A 650 -9.23 -2.31 -3.58
N GLU A 651 -9.11 -3.50 -2.99
CA GLU A 651 -9.77 -3.85 -1.74
C GLU A 651 -9.05 -3.17 -0.58
N VAL A 652 -9.80 -2.46 0.26
CA VAL A 652 -9.23 -1.71 1.40
C VAL A 652 -9.28 -2.53 2.68
N ASN A 653 -10.43 -3.15 2.96
CA ASN A 653 -10.60 -3.94 4.17
C ASN A 653 -10.19 -5.40 3.92
N LEU A 654 -8.93 -5.74 4.17
CA LEU A 654 -8.41 -7.10 4.00
C LEU A 654 -8.98 -8.11 5.01
N ASP A 655 -9.67 -7.64 6.06
CA ASP A 655 -10.28 -8.49 7.08
C ASP A 655 -11.71 -8.87 6.72
N ALA A 656 -12.29 -8.24 5.69
CA ALA A 656 -13.64 -8.55 5.25
C ALA A 656 -13.74 -10.03 4.82
N PRO A 657 -14.71 -10.79 5.33
CA PRO A 657 -14.94 -12.14 4.86
C PRO A 657 -15.42 -12.12 3.41
N GLN A 658 -15.06 -13.14 2.65
CA GLN A 658 -15.47 -13.28 1.26
C GLN A 658 -16.10 -14.68 1.08
N PHE A 659 -17.26 -14.72 0.45
CA PHE A 659 -17.96 -15.96 0.14
C PHE A 659 -18.34 -15.94 -1.33
N THR A 660 -18.00 -16.99 -2.06
CA THR A 660 -18.37 -17.17 -3.47
C THR A 660 -19.09 -18.49 -3.63
N LEU A 661 -20.29 -18.45 -4.19
CA LEU A 661 -21.03 -19.62 -4.64
C LEU A 661 -21.13 -19.56 -6.16
N ARG A 662 -20.67 -20.60 -6.84
CA ARG A 662 -20.73 -20.70 -8.30
C ARG A 662 -21.40 -22.00 -8.69
N HIS A 663 -22.31 -21.93 -9.65
CA HIS A 663 -22.93 -23.10 -10.26
C HIS A 663 -22.82 -23.01 -11.77
N THR A 664 -22.26 -24.06 -12.40
CA THR A 664 -22.07 -24.15 -13.84
C THR A 664 -22.88 -25.30 -14.39
N MET A 665 -23.62 -25.05 -15.46
CA MET A 665 -24.38 -26.05 -16.19
C MET A 665 -23.87 -26.15 -17.63
N GLY A 666 -23.38 -27.31 -18.01
CA GLY A 666 -23.06 -27.67 -19.40
C GLY A 666 -24.33 -28.02 -20.17
N LEU A 667 -24.52 -27.40 -21.32
CA LEU A 667 -25.72 -27.56 -22.17
C LEU A 667 -25.38 -28.36 -23.42
N GLN A 668 -25.87 -29.59 -23.47
CA GLN A 668 -25.73 -30.44 -24.65
C GLN A 668 -26.69 -29.99 -25.76
N GLY A 669 -26.20 -29.90 -27.02
CA GLY A 669 -26.99 -29.51 -28.19
C GLY A 669 -27.11 -28.02 -28.43
N PHE A 670 -26.93 -27.18 -27.39
CA PHE A 670 -27.05 -25.74 -27.54
C PHE A 670 -25.68 -25.16 -27.99
N LEU A 671 -25.67 -24.28 -28.99
CA LEU A 671 -24.46 -23.67 -29.60
C LEU A 671 -23.33 -24.69 -29.90
N GLY A 672 -23.70 -25.97 -30.18
CA GLY A 672 -22.75 -27.02 -30.45
C GLY A 672 -22.12 -27.69 -29.24
N GLY A 673 -22.64 -27.41 -28.03
CA GLY A 673 -22.22 -28.07 -26.79
C GLY A 673 -22.40 -29.59 -26.89
N GLN A 674 -21.38 -30.37 -26.54
CA GLN A 674 -21.38 -31.85 -26.71
C GLN A 674 -21.75 -32.57 -25.41
N TYR A 675 -21.59 -31.91 -24.26
CA TYR A 675 -21.68 -32.54 -22.95
C TYR A 675 -22.71 -31.87 -22.05
N ARG A 676 -23.36 -32.67 -21.22
CA ARG A 676 -24.28 -32.21 -20.16
C ARG A 676 -23.65 -32.53 -18.82
N TYR A 677 -23.40 -31.50 -18.03
CA TYR A 677 -22.83 -31.62 -16.69
C TYR A 677 -23.24 -30.44 -15.80
N ASN A 678 -23.12 -30.65 -14.49
CA ASN A 678 -23.37 -29.60 -13.49
C ASN A 678 -22.25 -29.65 -12.47
N THR A 679 -21.67 -28.47 -12.18
CA THR A 679 -20.68 -28.33 -11.13
C THR A 679 -21.09 -27.20 -10.17
N THR A 680 -20.82 -27.39 -8.89
CA THR A 680 -21.04 -26.38 -7.86
C THR A 680 -19.72 -26.16 -7.12
N GLU A 681 -19.32 -24.93 -6.94
CA GLU A 681 -18.17 -24.53 -6.14
C GLU A 681 -18.59 -23.54 -5.05
N LEU A 682 -18.02 -23.71 -3.87
CA LEU A 682 -18.10 -22.80 -2.74
C LEU A 682 -16.69 -22.38 -2.35
N LYS A 683 -16.43 -21.07 -2.25
CA LYS A 683 -15.18 -20.52 -1.73
C LYS A 683 -15.47 -19.64 -0.53
N ALA A 684 -14.61 -19.68 0.49
CA ALA A 684 -14.68 -18.82 1.65
C ALA A 684 -13.27 -18.34 2.01
N TYR A 685 -13.16 -17.06 2.34
CA TYR A 685 -11.91 -16.43 2.81
C TYR A 685 -12.19 -15.61 4.06
N LYS A 686 -11.25 -15.67 5.02
CA LYS A 686 -11.25 -14.83 6.21
C LYS A 686 -9.82 -14.62 6.71
N ARG A 687 -9.47 -13.37 7.04
CA ARG A 687 -8.26 -13.01 7.80
C ARG A 687 -8.59 -12.86 9.26
N LEU A 688 -7.75 -13.42 10.12
CA LEU A 688 -7.82 -13.31 11.57
C LEU A 688 -6.53 -12.69 12.10
N TRP A 689 -6.64 -11.62 12.86
CA TRP A 689 -5.50 -10.99 13.53
C TRP A 689 -5.23 -11.64 14.88
N LEU A 690 -3.99 -12.04 15.10
CA LEU A 690 -3.52 -12.70 16.32
C LEU A 690 -2.70 -11.75 17.20
N ALA A 691 -3.13 -10.52 17.35
CA ALA A 691 -2.45 -9.44 18.06
C ALA A 691 -0.98 -9.31 17.60
N SER A 692 0.00 -9.41 18.51
CA SER A 692 1.43 -9.30 18.17
C SER A 692 2.01 -10.52 17.43
N TRP A 693 1.20 -11.54 17.11
CA TRP A 693 1.59 -12.74 16.37
C TRP A 693 1.23 -12.65 14.88
N GLY A 694 0.93 -11.46 14.40
CA GLY A 694 0.60 -11.23 12.99
C GLY A 694 -0.82 -11.63 12.63
N HIS A 695 -1.01 -12.21 11.45
CA HIS A 695 -2.32 -12.57 10.94
C HIS A 695 -2.34 -13.98 10.34
N PHE A 696 -3.52 -14.57 10.38
CA PHE A 696 -3.80 -15.91 9.89
C PHE A 696 -4.86 -15.82 8.78
N ASP A 697 -4.50 -16.20 7.56
CA ASP A 697 -5.38 -16.23 6.41
C ASP A 697 -5.94 -17.63 6.20
N MET A 698 -7.25 -17.73 6.10
CA MET A 698 -7.98 -18.99 5.87
C MET A 698 -8.68 -18.93 4.52
N ARG A 699 -8.36 -19.85 3.63
CA ARG A 699 -9.09 -20.06 2.38
C ARG A 699 -9.60 -21.49 2.36
N LEU A 700 -10.90 -21.63 2.14
CA LEU A 700 -11.59 -22.91 2.01
C LEU A 700 -12.27 -22.93 0.66
N MET A 701 -12.19 -24.06 -0.03
CA MET A 701 -12.89 -24.29 -1.30
C MET A 701 -13.48 -25.69 -1.28
N ALA A 702 -14.72 -25.81 -1.73
CA ALA A 702 -15.37 -27.10 -1.91
C ALA A 702 -16.04 -27.14 -3.28
N GLY A 703 -15.98 -28.30 -3.94
CA GLY A 703 -16.58 -28.45 -5.24
C GLY A 703 -17.18 -29.84 -5.44
N ALA A 704 -18.22 -29.89 -6.28
CA ALA A 704 -18.86 -31.14 -6.68
C ALA A 704 -19.34 -31.09 -8.13
N ALA A 705 -19.03 -32.15 -8.90
CA ALA A 705 -19.63 -32.44 -10.19
C ALA A 705 -20.77 -33.44 -10.00
N TRP A 706 -21.99 -33.03 -10.33
CA TRP A 706 -23.20 -33.78 -10.03
C TRP A 706 -23.53 -34.87 -11.06
N ASN A 707 -23.08 -34.67 -12.31
CA ASN A 707 -23.34 -35.56 -13.44
C ASN A 707 -22.08 -36.35 -13.81
N ARG A 708 -22.24 -37.29 -14.69
CA ARG A 708 -21.15 -37.96 -15.38
C ARG A 708 -20.63 -37.03 -16.46
N ALA A 709 -19.31 -36.90 -16.56
CA ALA A 709 -18.63 -36.04 -17.55
C ALA A 709 -17.20 -36.55 -17.78
N PRO A 710 -16.59 -36.29 -18.95
CA PRO A 710 -15.18 -36.49 -19.15
C PRO A 710 -14.35 -35.73 -18.13
N TYR A 711 -13.17 -36.24 -17.79
CA TYR A 711 -12.34 -35.70 -16.71
C TYR A 711 -12.04 -34.19 -16.85
N PHE A 712 -11.91 -33.70 -18.08
CA PHE A 712 -11.60 -32.31 -18.37
C PHE A 712 -12.70 -31.31 -17.94
N MET A 713 -13.90 -31.80 -17.67
CA MET A 713 -15.06 -31.03 -17.16
C MET A 713 -15.33 -31.26 -15.67
N LEU A 714 -14.50 -32.08 -15.02
CA LEU A 714 -14.59 -32.29 -13.58
C LEU A 714 -13.83 -31.24 -12.79
N CYS A 715 -13.73 -31.43 -11.49
CA CYS A 715 -13.03 -30.53 -10.58
C CYS A 715 -11.52 -30.80 -10.63
N LEU A 716 -10.78 -29.90 -11.25
CA LEU A 716 -9.33 -29.94 -11.26
C LEU A 716 -8.77 -28.97 -10.21
N PRO A 717 -7.78 -29.40 -9.39
CA PRO A 717 -7.17 -28.48 -8.42
C PRO A 717 -6.37 -27.36 -9.14
N ALA A 718 -6.34 -26.18 -8.55
CA ALA A 718 -5.48 -25.09 -9.02
C ALA A 718 -4.03 -25.42 -8.70
N VAL A 719 -3.17 -25.48 -9.71
CA VAL A 719 -1.74 -25.80 -9.60
C VAL A 719 -0.90 -24.64 -10.08
N ASN A 720 0.13 -24.29 -9.30
CA ASN A 720 1.10 -23.25 -9.65
C ASN A 720 2.39 -23.89 -10.18
N THR A 721 2.57 -23.87 -11.47
CA THR A 721 3.80 -24.37 -12.12
C THR A 721 4.88 -23.28 -12.23
N SER A 722 4.60 -22.02 -11.84
CA SER A 722 5.57 -20.92 -11.92
C SER A 722 6.57 -20.94 -10.76
N LEU A 723 7.69 -20.23 -10.94
CA LEU A 723 8.66 -20.00 -9.88
C LEU A 723 8.11 -19.08 -8.77
N PHE A 724 7.12 -18.24 -9.10
CA PHE A 724 6.56 -17.28 -8.16
C PHE A 724 5.37 -17.90 -7.41
N GLU A 725 5.33 -17.66 -6.08
CA GLU A 725 4.26 -18.16 -5.21
C GLU A 725 2.89 -17.60 -5.64
N HIS A 726 1.92 -18.48 -5.66
CA HIS A 726 0.52 -18.11 -5.83
C HIS A 726 -0.30 -18.62 -4.66
N GLN A 727 -0.88 -17.69 -3.91
CA GLN A 727 -1.77 -18.04 -2.81
C GLN A 727 -3.05 -18.67 -3.35
N GLY A 728 -3.45 -19.82 -2.79
CA GLY A 728 -4.68 -20.54 -3.18
C GLY A 728 -4.47 -21.69 -4.18
N SER A 729 -3.25 -21.88 -4.69
CA SER A 729 -2.88 -23.03 -5.55
C SER A 729 -1.84 -23.92 -4.88
N PHE A 730 -1.67 -25.15 -5.37
CA PHE A 730 -0.63 -26.08 -4.95
C PHE A 730 0.66 -25.81 -5.74
N ASN A 731 1.79 -25.90 -5.08
CA ASN A 731 3.09 -25.51 -5.65
C ASN A 731 3.91 -26.70 -6.15
N LEU A 732 3.65 -27.92 -5.65
CA LEU A 732 4.39 -29.14 -5.99
C LEU A 732 3.50 -30.21 -6.64
N MET A 733 2.21 -29.97 -6.73
CA MET A 733 1.29 -30.79 -7.50
C MET A 733 1.55 -30.56 -8.98
N GLU A 734 1.50 -31.61 -9.78
CA GLU A 734 1.60 -31.50 -11.24
C GLU A 734 0.22 -31.17 -11.84
N ASP A 735 0.25 -30.61 -13.04
CA ASP A 735 -0.97 -30.31 -13.77
C ASP A 735 -1.78 -31.59 -14.03
N MET A 736 -3.06 -31.59 -13.70
CA MET A 736 -3.97 -32.75 -13.77
C MET A 736 -3.51 -33.99 -12.98
N GLU A 737 -2.61 -33.88 -12.02
CA GLU A 737 -2.17 -35.01 -11.20
C GLU A 737 -3.33 -35.69 -10.47
N PHE A 738 -4.27 -34.92 -9.94
CA PHE A 738 -5.48 -35.46 -9.29
C PHE A 738 -6.73 -34.95 -9.96
N ILE A 739 -7.61 -35.86 -10.33
CA ILE A 739 -8.90 -35.57 -10.95
C ILE A 739 -9.98 -36.05 -10.00
N ASN A 740 -10.87 -35.12 -9.65
CA ASN A 740 -11.90 -35.33 -8.65
C ASN A 740 -13.26 -34.89 -9.17
N ASP A 741 -14.32 -35.56 -8.76
CA ASP A 741 -15.68 -35.07 -8.95
C ASP A 741 -16.28 -34.47 -7.68
N ARG A 742 -15.59 -34.60 -6.54
CA ARG A 742 -15.88 -33.92 -5.27
C ARG A 742 -14.58 -33.57 -4.59
N TYR A 743 -14.47 -32.39 -4.01
CA TYR A 743 -13.27 -32.01 -3.27
C TYR A 743 -13.56 -31.03 -2.16
N LEU A 744 -12.66 -31.02 -1.17
CA LEU A 744 -12.50 -29.99 -0.16
C LEU A 744 -11.03 -29.58 -0.17
N GLN A 745 -10.76 -28.31 -0.41
CA GLN A 745 -9.42 -27.74 -0.40
C GLN A 745 -9.34 -26.68 0.71
N PHE A 746 -8.20 -26.63 1.40
CA PHE A 746 -7.91 -25.57 2.34
C PHE A 746 -6.50 -25.02 2.13
N ASN A 747 -6.33 -23.74 2.42
CA ASN A 747 -5.05 -23.06 2.53
C ASN A 747 -5.08 -22.21 3.79
N LEU A 748 -4.23 -22.55 4.74
CA LEU A 748 -4.09 -21.94 6.05
C LEU A 748 -2.70 -21.30 6.11
N ALA A 749 -2.63 -19.98 6.07
CA ALA A 749 -1.38 -19.23 5.98
C ALA A 749 -1.22 -18.32 7.19
N TRP A 750 -0.06 -18.36 7.83
CA TRP A 750 0.28 -17.57 8.99
C TRP A 750 1.51 -16.71 8.71
N ASP A 751 1.32 -15.40 8.63
CA ASP A 751 2.39 -14.42 8.69
C ASP A 751 2.61 -14.04 10.16
N LEU A 752 3.76 -14.39 10.71
CA LEU A 752 4.10 -14.14 12.11
C LEU A 752 4.60 -12.70 12.35
N ALA A 753 4.68 -11.88 11.31
CA ALA A 753 5.10 -10.48 11.37
C ALA A 753 6.47 -10.27 12.04
N GLY A 754 7.38 -11.22 11.93
CA GLY A 754 8.72 -11.16 12.53
C GLY A 754 8.77 -11.49 14.02
N LYS A 755 7.72 -12.10 14.60
CA LYS A 755 7.61 -12.36 16.05
C LYS A 755 8.78 -13.15 16.61
N LEU A 756 9.32 -14.10 15.87
CA LEU A 756 10.47 -14.91 16.28
C LEU A 756 11.78 -14.25 15.84
N PHE A 757 11.87 -13.82 14.57
CA PHE A 757 13.12 -13.25 14.00
C PHE A 757 13.53 -11.94 14.68
N ASN A 758 12.58 -11.13 15.12
CA ASN A 758 12.85 -9.89 15.87
C ASN A 758 13.52 -10.14 17.23
N ARG A 759 13.51 -11.38 17.75
CA ARG A 759 14.25 -11.76 18.97
C ARG A 759 15.74 -11.95 18.71
N VAL A 760 16.14 -12.19 17.46
CA VAL A 760 17.53 -12.37 17.06
C VAL A 760 18.05 -11.03 16.51
N PRO A 761 19.06 -10.39 17.16
CA PRO A 761 19.48 -9.02 16.80
C PRO A 761 19.88 -8.83 15.34
N LEU A 762 20.51 -9.83 14.71
CA LEU A 762 20.90 -9.77 13.31
C LEU A 762 19.68 -9.82 12.37
N LEU A 763 18.77 -10.77 12.58
CA LEU A 763 17.56 -10.94 11.76
C LEU A 763 16.61 -9.75 11.90
N ARG A 764 16.53 -9.18 13.10
CA ARG A 764 15.77 -7.95 13.36
C ARG A 764 16.26 -6.77 12.51
N ARG A 765 17.60 -6.61 12.36
CA ARG A 765 18.17 -5.54 11.51
C ARG A 765 17.78 -5.70 10.04
N LEU A 766 17.64 -6.94 9.59
CA LEU A 766 17.22 -7.28 8.23
C LEU A 766 15.71 -7.17 8.02
N LYS A 767 14.93 -6.94 9.10
CA LYS A 767 13.47 -6.86 9.10
C LYS A 767 12.77 -8.09 8.48
N LEU A 768 13.41 -9.26 8.56
CA LEU A 768 12.87 -10.50 8.02
C LEU A 768 11.61 -10.93 8.80
N ARG A 769 10.66 -11.57 8.09
CA ARG A 769 9.42 -12.09 8.65
C ARG A 769 9.31 -13.59 8.37
N GLU A 770 8.75 -14.31 9.32
CA GLU A 770 8.45 -15.74 9.17
C GLU A 770 7.08 -15.90 8.55
N TYR A 771 7.01 -16.83 7.64
CA TYR A 771 5.76 -17.25 7.00
C TYR A 771 5.65 -18.78 7.06
N VAL A 772 4.46 -19.27 7.38
CA VAL A 772 4.14 -20.70 7.37
C VAL A 772 2.78 -20.89 6.74
N ALA A 773 2.66 -21.78 5.76
CA ALA A 773 1.36 -22.16 5.23
C ALA A 773 1.19 -23.66 5.16
N PHE A 774 -0.03 -24.11 5.39
CA PHE A 774 -0.43 -25.48 5.30
C PHE A 774 -1.58 -25.60 4.29
N LYS A 775 -1.33 -26.33 3.20
CA LYS A 775 -2.27 -26.49 2.10
C LYS A 775 -2.70 -27.96 2.01
N GLY A 776 -3.96 -28.18 1.75
CA GLY A 776 -4.47 -29.54 1.60
C GLY A 776 -5.64 -29.66 0.64
N LEU A 777 -5.73 -30.80 -0.02
CA LEU A 777 -6.80 -31.21 -0.89
C LEU A 777 -7.28 -32.58 -0.45
N TRP A 778 -8.55 -32.69 -0.16
CA TRP A 778 -9.24 -33.98 0.01
C TRP A 778 -10.20 -34.13 -1.15
N GLY A 779 -9.86 -35.01 -2.08
CA GLY A 779 -10.60 -35.24 -3.31
C GLY A 779 -11.16 -36.68 -3.39
N HIS A 780 -12.19 -36.84 -4.16
CA HIS A 780 -12.78 -38.12 -4.45
C HIS A 780 -13.28 -38.18 -5.90
N LEU A 781 -13.04 -39.32 -6.59
CA LEU A 781 -13.61 -39.62 -7.89
C LEU A 781 -14.61 -40.74 -7.69
N THR A 782 -15.92 -40.41 -7.74
CA THR A 782 -16.97 -41.38 -7.53
C THR A 782 -17.03 -42.44 -8.64
N SER A 783 -17.62 -43.58 -8.37
CA SER A 783 -17.73 -44.69 -9.35
C SER A 783 -18.33 -44.25 -10.68
N LYS A 784 -19.27 -43.29 -10.66
CA LYS A 784 -19.91 -42.81 -11.91
C LYS A 784 -18.95 -42.12 -12.88
N ASN A 785 -17.88 -41.48 -12.36
CA ASN A 785 -16.90 -40.72 -13.15
C ASN A 785 -15.53 -41.41 -13.21
N ASN A 786 -15.36 -42.54 -12.55
CA ASN A 786 -14.11 -43.29 -12.55
C ASN A 786 -14.00 -44.18 -13.79
N PRO A 787 -13.16 -43.83 -14.79
CA PRO A 787 -13.06 -44.61 -16.04
C PRO A 787 -12.34 -45.93 -15.87
N THR A 788 -11.65 -46.19 -14.77
CA THR A 788 -10.88 -47.40 -14.53
C THR A 788 -11.76 -48.59 -14.07
N LEU A 789 -13.00 -48.29 -13.67
CA LEU A 789 -13.91 -49.31 -13.17
C LEU A 789 -14.51 -50.17 -14.31
N PRO A 790 -14.67 -51.47 -14.12
CA PRO A 790 -15.19 -52.37 -15.14
C PRO A 790 -16.57 -51.99 -15.67
N GLU A 791 -17.46 -51.50 -14.81
CA GLU A 791 -18.80 -51.04 -15.17
C GLU A 791 -18.83 -49.81 -16.10
N ASN A 792 -17.73 -49.11 -16.22
CA ASN A 792 -17.62 -47.92 -17.06
C ASN A 792 -16.94 -48.17 -18.40
N ARG A 793 -16.37 -49.34 -18.65
CA ARG A 793 -15.55 -49.64 -19.84
C ARG A 793 -16.24 -49.40 -21.18
N LEU A 794 -17.52 -49.51 -21.27
CA LEU A 794 -18.32 -49.32 -22.48
C LEU A 794 -18.94 -47.92 -22.58
N ARG A 795 -18.52 -46.99 -21.71
CA ARG A 795 -19.09 -45.67 -21.69
C ARG A 795 -18.44 -44.78 -22.75
N THR A 796 -19.27 -44.05 -23.48
CA THR A 796 -18.82 -43.07 -24.50
C THR A 796 -18.74 -41.66 -23.95
N ASP A 797 -19.28 -41.44 -22.75
CA ASP A 797 -19.31 -40.15 -22.05
C ASP A 797 -18.15 -39.97 -21.03
N LEU A 798 -17.23 -40.94 -20.96
CA LEU A 798 -16.01 -40.90 -20.16
C LEU A 798 -14.78 -41.03 -21.06
N TRP A 799 -13.64 -40.52 -20.57
CA TRP A 799 -12.35 -40.59 -21.24
C TRP A 799 -11.32 -41.29 -20.35
N GLN A 800 -10.27 -41.82 -20.98
CA GLN A 800 -9.09 -42.29 -20.27
C GLN A 800 -8.49 -41.13 -19.49
N LEU A 801 -7.99 -41.40 -18.29
CA LEU A 801 -7.25 -40.36 -17.52
C LEU A 801 -5.93 -40.02 -18.23
N PRO A 802 -5.46 -38.78 -18.22
CA PRO A 802 -4.16 -38.43 -18.77
C PRO A 802 -3.03 -39.18 -18.09
N GLU A 803 -1.92 -39.33 -18.81
CA GLU A 803 -0.71 -39.92 -18.26
C GLU A 803 -0.23 -39.06 -17.07
N GLY A 804 0.19 -39.69 -15.97
CA GLY A 804 0.57 -39.00 -14.73
C GLY A 804 -0.59 -38.66 -13.80
N SER A 805 -1.85 -38.85 -14.22
CA SER A 805 -3.02 -38.64 -13.36
C SER A 805 -3.25 -39.80 -12.40
N HIS A 806 -3.63 -39.49 -11.18
CA HIS A 806 -3.90 -40.44 -10.13
C HIS A 806 -5.29 -40.22 -9.53
N ILE A 807 -5.91 -41.30 -9.08
CA ILE A 807 -7.14 -41.24 -8.30
C ILE A 807 -6.77 -41.15 -6.83
N MET A 808 -7.28 -40.13 -6.15
CA MET A 808 -7.03 -39.96 -4.73
C MET A 808 -7.63 -41.09 -3.91
N THR A 809 -6.89 -41.53 -2.92
CA THR A 809 -7.36 -42.44 -1.87
C THR A 809 -8.08 -41.66 -0.78
N ASN A 810 -8.32 -42.26 0.38
CA ASN A 810 -8.86 -41.54 1.56
C ASN A 810 -7.83 -40.59 2.21
N GLU A 811 -6.57 -40.66 1.77
CA GLU A 811 -5.52 -39.77 2.25
C GLU A 811 -5.59 -38.38 1.55
N PRO A 812 -5.54 -37.27 2.27
CA PRO A 812 -5.49 -35.95 1.63
C PRO A 812 -4.11 -35.69 1.03
N TYR A 813 -4.05 -34.91 -0.05
CA TYR A 813 -2.81 -34.31 -0.53
C TYR A 813 -2.45 -33.13 0.37
N LEU A 814 -1.19 -33.06 0.83
CA LEU A 814 -0.74 -32.04 1.78
C LEU A 814 0.58 -31.41 1.36
N GLU A 815 0.67 -30.09 1.47
CA GLU A 815 1.89 -29.30 1.34
C GLU A 815 2.12 -28.42 2.59
N LEU A 816 3.37 -28.34 3.03
CA LEU A 816 3.84 -27.39 4.02
C LEU A 816 4.74 -26.37 3.33
N VAL A 817 4.46 -25.10 3.57
CA VAL A 817 5.29 -23.97 3.11
C VAL A 817 5.94 -23.35 4.32
N VAL A 818 7.26 -23.11 4.26
CA VAL A 818 8.00 -22.34 5.25
C VAL A 818 8.79 -21.28 4.52
N GLY A 819 8.51 -20.02 4.83
CA GLY A 819 9.03 -18.88 4.12
C GLY A 819 9.79 -17.88 4.97
N ILE A 820 10.70 -17.20 4.31
CA ILE A 820 11.34 -15.98 4.79
C ILE A 820 10.87 -14.87 3.88
N HIS A 821 10.04 -14.01 4.43
CA HIS A 821 9.45 -12.88 3.76
C HIS A 821 10.16 -11.59 4.13
N ASN A 822 9.83 -10.53 3.40
CA ASN A 822 10.34 -9.19 3.65
C ASN A 822 11.84 -9.02 3.39
N ILE A 823 12.44 -9.85 2.56
CA ILE A 823 13.85 -9.73 2.15
C ILE A 823 13.98 -8.44 1.33
N PHE A 824 14.88 -7.54 1.76
CA PHE A 824 14.98 -6.18 1.21
C PHE A 824 13.65 -5.44 1.17
N GLN A 825 12.73 -5.75 2.10
CA GLN A 825 11.40 -5.14 2.27
C GLN A 825 10.40 -5.41 1.14
N MET A 826 10.68 -6.34 0.21
CA MET A 826 9.81 -6.63 -0.94
C MET A 826 9.85 -8.06 -1.46
N PHE A 827 10.90 -8.82 -1.18
CA PHE A 827 11.04 -10.19 -1.71
C PHE A 827 10.67 -11.24 -0.67
N GLU A 828 10.23 -12.38 -1.18
CA GLU A 828 9.84 -13.54 -0.40
C GLU A 828 10.52 -14.78 -0.99
N ILE A 829 10.96 -15.66 -0.13
CA ILE A 829 11.52 -16.98 -0.50
C ILE A 829 10.83 -18.02 0.35
N ASP A 830 10.13 -18.92 -0.31
CA ASP A 830 9.38 -20.01 0.30
C ASP A 830 9.99 -21.36 -0.06
N TYR A 831 10.19 -22.20 0.92
CA TYR A 831 10.45 -23.62 0.72
C TYR A 831 9.15 -24.39 0.90
N VAL A 832 8.75 -25.08 -0.13
CA VAL A 832 7.56 -25.93 -0.14
C VAL A 832 7.97 -27.37 0.02
N ARG A 833 7.28 -28.12 0.90
CA ARG A 833 7.47 -29.54 1.10
C ARG A 833 6.14 -30.27 0.90
N ARG A 834 6.11 -31.22 -0.02
CA ARG A 834 5.04 -32.19 -0.20
C ARG A 834 5.12 -33.26 0.89
N LEU A 835 4.02 -33.50 1.59
CA LEU A 835 3.95 -34.38 2.76
C LEU A 835 3.35 -35.75 2.44
N THR A 836 2.41 -35.82 1.49
CA THR A 836 1.69 -37.03 1.12
C THR A 836 1.85 -37.36 -0.35
N TYR A 837 1.46 -38.56 -0.79
CA TYR A 837 1.61 -39.02 -2.17
C TYR A 837 3.05 -38.90 -2.72
N THR A 838 4.04 -39.12 -1.85
CA THR A 838 5.47 -38.92 -2.19
C THR A 838 6.10 -40.12 -2.88
N ALA A 839 5.35 -41.21 -3.08
CA ALA A 839 5.86 -42.48 -3.65
C ALA A 839 5.76 -42.55 -5.19
N TYR A 840 5.00 -41.65 -5.82
CA TYR A 840 4.86 -41.65 -7.28
C TYR A 840 6.17 -41.24 -7.97
N PRO A 841 6.51 -41.90 -9.10
CA PRO A 841 7.72 -41.59 -9.84
C PRO A 841 7.65 -40.19 -10.48
N GLY A 842 8.78 -39.51 -10.54
CA GLY A 842 8.90 -38.23 -11.26
C GLY A 842 8.43 -36.98 -10.50
N ILE A 843 7.74 -37.13 -9.37
CA ILE A 843 7.19 -36.00 -8.65
C ILE A 843 8.22 -35.24 -7.81
N SER A 844 8.03 -33.92 -7.70
CA SER A 844 8.82 -33.06 -6.84
C SER A 844 8.37 -33.16 -5.38
N LYS A 845 9.29 -33.57 -4.48
CA LYS A 845 9.02 -33.66 -3.02
C LYS A 845 9.26 -32.36 -2.27
N GLY A 846 9.96 -31.42 -2.89
CA GLY A 846 10.24 -30.11 -2.34
C GLY A 846 10.70 -29.15 -3.42
N GLY A 847 10.52 -27.86 -3.20
CA GLY A 847 10.90 -26.84 -4.15
C GLY A 847 10.94 -25.45 -3.53
N ILE A 848 11.61 -24.54 -4.19
CA ILE A 848 11.68 -23.13 -3.79
C ILE A 848 10.67 -22.35 -4.64
N ARG A 849 9.99 -21.40 -4.00
CA ARG A 849 9.16 -20.38 -4.66
C ARG A 849 9.63 -19.00 -4.25
N LEU A 850 9.48 -18.06 -5.14
CA LEU A 850 9.78 -16.65 -4.91
C LEU A 850 8.49 -15.86 -4.82
N GLY A 851 8.50 -14.80 -4.04
CA GLY A 851 7.41 -13.85 -3.97
C GLY A 851 7.93 -12.42 -4.11
N PHE A 852 7.06 -11.55 -4.56
CA PHE A 852 7.27 -10.13 -4.56
C PHE A 852 6.02 -9.48 -3.96
N ASN A 853 6.19 -8.83 -2.81
CA ASN A 853 5.09 -8.23 -2.09
C ASN A 853 5.54 -6.93 -1.44
N LEU A 854 4.96 -5.82 -1.87
CA LEU A 854 5.18 -4.51 -1.27
C LEU A 854 4.16 -4.32 -0.13
N VAL A 855 4.56 -4.72 1.08
CA VAL A 855 3.75 -4.54 2.29
C VAL A 855 4.47 -3.56 3.21
N PHE A 856 3.73 -2.57 3.75
CA PHE A 856 4.23 -1.64 4.75
C PHE A 856 4.45 -2.27 6.11
#